data_7f93e4114ef569a77a420d270a19e584
#
_entry.id   7f93e4114ef569a77a420d270a19e584
#
_cell.length_a   1.000
_cell.length_b   1.000
_cell.length_c   1.000
_cell.angle_alpha   90.00
_cell.angle_beta   90.00
_cell.angle_gamma   90.00
#
_symmetry.space_group_name_H-M   'P 1'
#
loop_
_entity.id
_entity.type
_entity.pdbx_description
1 polymer ?
#
loop_
_entity_poly.entity_id
_entity_poly.type
_entity_poly.pdbx_seq_one_letter_code
_entity_poly.pdbx_strand_id
1 'polypeptide(L)'
;MLISCLSTFDTRNLSSNEHALASPNDALEILRSQPDCETLSRVLQYLDPRKGLHDDFDIGLLSPRSAQLINALVNNIVPDYWTSLQDERFKQDRLTLLDCLRGVSGIGCVLVRVKLLTSQASTRGESSTSFPVLSQIRDCLDILDHVLKGHDYIFQVRQLSNRQSISQTQRSLVWKELIAQLATGKVPSVAAQAEDALKLSDHNVSGIWLANGSEYATWLGQNIAALARNAGQEASEDHKAAAQLCGKALSMGFTDQVVGAILDDLTLREGCNITHTQALVHNMLSHEQRHFLEATLRLIGKRYIRGRADQHNAATVLSPSTELSACTALLTWLIEGNSGLKEKLVAWLTAPTTGVSDSVEVRRAAVAALATEAPMSPPEPSSVTSPDDGTERLQQVLESSMQQFGDQLSIKHTPIMQQEMMAQTLLISAGYVHRLQPMFLFTLARSSTFLNAISNRLASTSPRARFLGMIVGTTISELIDKPDVRMKFNTQEMETPEAEWYRMLARLNDGFTKDEDLTTLLPNKGRTETSSKSKPLFSVDLPKRQSKKASLRSPTTSNQLSGPRIVEVTDDPEEDDLVPYGKVDSDPEDEDEDSTLVQRNKPTAPVYIRDLIASLRDTENYDRHSLALTSASSLIRRKTGFGKEVSDHAEELAAILVGLGDPFDIDNFEELRLQALIALILSDPQKMAPWFARIFFEGDFSINQRTTILSALGLSARELAGFSNDELNPQSTATSSSSNPSLTTPFPSKTLPPHLHALYAPPSNTSALTRTARTLSNTLMAPLAARAADSLT
;
A
#
# COMPACT_ATOMS: atom_id res chain seq x y z
N MET A 1 13.41 -8.56 53.92
CA MET A 1 13.88 -9.96 54.07
C MET A 1 14.69 -10.35 52.84
N LEU A 2 15.73 -9.58 52.50
CA LEU A 2 16.62 -9.79 51.30
C LEU A 2 18.06 -9.32 51.59
N ILE A 3 18.52 -9.58 52.83
CA ILE A 3 19.90 -9.31 53.32
C ILE A 3 20.35 -10.53 54.19
N SER A 4 20.28 -11.72 53.59
CA SER A 4 20.79 -12.89 54.31
C SER A 4 21.15 -14.08 53.43
N CYS A 5 21.85 -13.82 52.29
CA CYS A 5 22.47 -14.90 51.49
C CYS A 5 23.90 -14.56 51.10
N LEU A 6 24.65 -13.90 51.99
CA LEU A 6 26.08 -13.62 51.82
C LEU A 6 26.89 -14.20 53.00
N SER A 7 26.78 -15.46 53.28
CA SER A 7 27.79 -16.18 54.06
C SER A 7 27.48 -17.67 54.08
N THR A 8 28.06 -18.40 53.18
CA THR A 8 28.63 -19.75 53.29
C THR A 8 28.96 -20.25 51.87
N PHE A 9 29.99 -19.70 51.25
CA PHE A 9 30.67 -20.42 50.16
C PHE A 9 31.79 -21.28 50.80
N ASP A 10 31.53 -22.56 50.80
CA ASP A 10 32.48 -23.60 51.24
C ASP A 10 33.60 -23.67 50.23
N THR A 11 34.79 -23.25 50.66
CA THR A 11 36.06 -23.36 49.93
C THR A 11 36.55 -24.79 49.92
N ARG A 12 35.98 -25.64 49.02
CA ARG A 12 36.59 -26.90 48.69
C ARG A 12 36.42 -27.22 47.20
N ASN A 13 37.61 -27.30 46.55
CA ASN A 13 37.82 -27.80 45.17
C ASN A 13 37.53 -26.80 44.03
N LEU A 14 38.27 -25.75 43.99
CA LEU A 14 38.63 -25.08 42.73
C LEU A 14 39.95 -25.70 42.23
N SER A 15 39.82 -26.85 41.51
CA SER A 15 40.85 -27.17 40.49
C SER A 15 40.67 -26.15 39.39
N SER A 16 41.58 -25.23 39.30
CA SER A 16 41.77 -24.21 38.24
C SER A 16 41.97 -24.93 36.90
N ASN A 17 40.89 -25.30 36.24
CA ASN A 17 40.88 -25.43 34.80
C ASN A 17 40.76 -24.03 34.25
N GLU A 18 41.88 -23.37 34.02
CA GLU A 18 42.02 -22.26 33.11
C GLU A 18 41.64 -22.79 31.71
N HIS A 19 40.37 -22.81 31.35
CA HIS A 19 39.94 -23.01 29.99
C HIS A 19 40.47 -21.82 29.21
N ALA A 20 41.68 -22.02 28.61
CA ALA A 20 42.22 -21.07 27.67
C ALA A 20 41.18 -20.92 26.55
N LEU A 21 40.60 -19.71 26.35
CA LEU A 21 39.74 -19.34 25.23
C LEU A 21 40.57 -19.42 23.93
N ALA A 22 40.63 -20.58 23.33
CA ALA A 22 41.43 -20.85 22.11
C ALA A 22 40.53 -20.99 20.87
N SER A 23 39.25 -21.27 21.06
CA SER A 23 38.35 -21.47 19.90
C SER A 23 36.92 -20.95 20.17
N PRO A 24 36.11 -20.65 19.11
CA PRO A 24 34.70 -20.35 19.25
C PRO A 24 33.86 -21.41 19.92
N ASN A 25 34.30 -22.70 19.86
CA ASN A 25 33.64 -23.83 20.51
C ASN A 25 33.83 -23.79 22.04
N ASP A 26 35.02 -23.38 22.49
CA ASP A 26 35.30 -23.23 23.93
C ASP A 26 34.43 -22.09 24.50
N ALA A 27 34.29 -20.99 23.75
CA ALA A 27 33.40 -19.90 24.10
C ALA A 27 31.93 -20.38 24.23
N LEU A 28 31.47 -21.25 23.32
CA LEU A 28 30.10 -21.80 23.32
C LEU A 28 29.88 -22.71 24.55
N GLU A 29 30.85 -23.55 24.90
CA GLU A 29 30.74 -24.42 26.09
C GLU A 29 30.67 -23.58 27.37
N ILE A 30 31.51 -22.55 27.47
CA ILE A 30 31.50 -21.62 28.61
C ILE A 30 30.15 -20.91 28.75
N LEU A 31 29.60 -20.36 27.64
CA LEU A 31 28.29 -19.70 27.64
C LEU A 31 27.12 -20.61 28.02
N ARG A 32 27.24 -21.92 27.83
CA ARG A 32 26.26 -22.94 28.23
C ARG A 32 26.40 -23.37 29.68
N SER A 33 27.57 -23.20 30.28
CA SER A 33 27.87 -23.67 31.63
C SER A 33 27.55 -22.65 32.75
N GLN A 34 26.87 -21.53 32.46
CA GLN A 34 26.60 -20.40 33.38
C GLN A 34 27.90 -19.88 34.00
N PRO A 35 28.74 -19.15 33.24
CA PRO A 35 30.03 -18.67 33.70
C PRO A 35 29.89 -17.61 34.81
N ASP A 36 30.95 -17.45 35.64
CA ASP A 36 31.02 -16.31 36.54
C ASP A 36 31.26 -14.99 35.74
N CYS A 37 31.09 -13.84 36.39
CA CYS A 37 31.16 -12.54 35.71
C CYS A 37 32.53 -12.26 35.07
N GLU A 38 33.64 -12.74 35.67
CA GLU A 38 34.97 -12.56 35.07
C GLU A 38 35.18 -13.40 33.82
N THR A 39 34.73 -14.64 33.84
CA THR A 39 34.79 -15.55 32.70
C THR A 39 33.88 -15.06 31.59
N LEU A 40 32.67 -14.55 31.92
CA LEU A 40 31.77 -13.93 30.95
C LEU A 40 32.42 -12.72 30.29
N SER A 41 33.07 -11.82 31.06
CA SER A 41 33.78 -10.66 30.54
C SER A 41 34.90 -11.07 29.56
N ARG A 42 35.66 -12.13 29.87
CA ARG A 42 36.71 -12.65 28.98
C ARG A 42 36.12 -13.22 27.68
N VAL A 43 35.00 -13.96 27.76
CA VAL A 43 34.30 -14.47 26.58
C VAL A 43 33.74 -13.34 25.73
N LEU A 44 33.08 -12.33 26.32
CA LEU A 44 32.58 -11.18 25.57
C LEU A 44 33.70 -10.40 24.90
N GLN A 45 34.85 -10.23 25.56
CA GLN A 45 36.03 -9.60 24.96
C GLN A 45 36.64 -10.40 23.80
N TYR A 46 36.57 -11.72 23.86
CA TYR A 46 36.95 -12.60 22.73
C TYR A 46 36.01 -12.45 21.55
N LEU A 47 34.70 -12.37 21.82
CA LEU A 47 33.66 -12.25 20.80
C LEU A 47 33.49 -10.83 20.24
N ASP A 48 34.20 -9.82 20.74
CA ASP A 48 34.02 -8.40 20.39
C ASP A 48 34.19 -8.16 18.87
N PRO A 49 33.12 -7.85 18.12
CA PRO A 49 33.18 -7.68 16.66
C PRO A 49 34.06 -6.49 16.22
N ARG A 50 34.42 -5.58 17.16
CA ARG A 50 35.29 -4.44 16.87
C ARG A 50 36.76 -4.85 16.69
N LYS A 51 37.16 -5.96 17.31
CA LYS A 51 38.55 -6.45 17.21
C LYS A 51 38.84 -7.14 15.87
N GLY A 52 37.85 -7.38 15.06
CA GLY A 52 37.96 -8.00 13.71
C GLY A 52 38.06 -9.54 13.77
N LEU A 53 38.50 -10.14 12.65
CA LEU A 53 38.61 -11.58 12.52
C LEU A 53 39.65 -12.15 13.50
N HIS A 54 39.19 -13.01 14.38
CA HIS A 54 40.02 -13.94 15.13
C HIS A 54 39.86 -15.33 14.53
N ASP A 55 40.91 -15.93 14.04
CA ASP A 55 40.92 -17.29 13.48
C ASP A 55 39.81 -17.57 12.44
N ASP A 56 39.61 -16.67 11.49
CA ASP A 56 38.55 -16.69 10.47
C ASP A 56 37.09 -16.65 11.03
N PHE A 57 36.92 -16.25 12.30
CA PHE A 57 35.62 -16.13 12.94
C PHE A 57 35.26 -14.66 13.26
N ASP A 58 34.07 -14.25 12.87
CA ASP A 58 33.43 -13.00 13.26
C ASP A 58 31.95 -13.28 13.63
N ILE A 59 31.56 -12.92 14.85
CA ILE A 59 30.20 -13.16 15.36
C ILE A 59 29.14 -12.38 14.57
N GLY A 60 29.51 -11.27 13.96
CA GLY A 60 28.61 -10.46 13.13
C GLY A 60 28.25 -11.08 11.78
N LEU A 61 28.97 -12.15 11.37
CA LEU A 61 28.74 -12.83 10.11
C LEU A 61 27.68 -13.92 10.22
N LEU A 62 26.93 -14.14 9.13
CA LEU A 62 26.00 -15.26 9.01
C LEU A 62 26.79 -16.58 8.86
N SER A 63 26.97 -17.28 9.97
CA SER A 63 27.55 -18.61 9.99
C SER A 63 26.83 -19.50 11.01
N PRO A 64 26.84 -20.83 10.85
CA PRO A 64 26.25 -21.73 11.83
C PRO A 64 26.84 -21.57 13.23
N ARG A 65 28.15 -21.28 13.32
CA ARG A 65 28.86 -21.07 14.60
C ARG A 65 28.41 -19.77 15.26
N SER A 66 28.32 -18.66 14.49
CA SER A 66 27.82 -17.37 15.00
C SER A 66 26.40 -17.50 15.50
N ALA A 67 25.53 -18.21 14.77
CA ALA A 67 24.15 -18.45 15.18
C ALA A 67 24.04 -19.22 16.51
N GLN A 68 24.89 -20.23 16.71
CA GLN A 68 24.93 -21.02 17.96
C GLN A 68 25.38 -20.14 19.15
N LEU A 69 26.42 -19.33 18.97
CA LEU A 69 26.92 -18.42 20.00
C LEU A 69 25.89 -17.33 20.34
N ILE A 70 25.25 -16.72 19.34
CA ILE A 70 24.21 -15.72 19.54
C ILE A 70 23.00 -16.35 20.25
N ASN A 71 22.63 -17.58 19.87
CA ASN A 71 21.56 -18.31 20.54
C ASN A 71 21.89 -18.57 22.02
N ALA A 72 23.14 -18.93 22.34
CA ALA A 72 23.59 -19.09 23.73
C ALA A 72 23.56 -17.75 24.49
N LEU A 73 23.99 -16.65 23.86
CA LEU A 73 23.94 -15.31 24.46
C LEU A 73 22.50 -14.91 24.79
N VAL A 74 21.57 -15.09 23.86
CA VAL A 74 20.18 -14.65 24.03
C VAL A 74 19.39 -15.55 24.99
N ASN A 75 19.61 -16.86 24.97
CA ASN A 75 18.80 -17.81 25.76
C ASN A 75 19.37 -18.15 27.13
N ASN A 76 20.71 -18.07 27.30
CA ASN A 76 21.36 -18.44 28.56
C ASN A 76 21.88 -17.19 29.30
N ILE A 77 22.54 -16.26 28.60
CA ILE A 77 23.18 -15.14 29.29
C ILE A 77 22.19 -13.99 29.55
N VAL A 78 21.39 -13.60 28.57
CA VAL A 78 20.44 -12.48 28.73
C VAL A 78 19.49 -12.71 29.92
N PRO A 79 18.83 -13.87 30.10
CA PRO A 79 17.88 -14.06 31.21
C PRO A 79 18.51 -13.95 32.59
N ASP A 80 19.76 -14.39 32.73
CA ASP A 80 20.42 -14.52 34.03
C ASP A 80 21.29 -13.31 34.39
N TYR A 81 21.89 -12.65 33.39
CA TYR A 81 22.91 -11.62 33.62
C TYR A 81 22.51 -10.21 33.19
N TRP A 82 21.45 -10.03 32.36
CA TRP A 82 21.10 -8.71 31.81
C TRP A 82 20.88 -7.65 32.91
N THR A 83 20.16 -8.02 33.99
CA THR A 83 19.90 -7.12 35.12
C THR A 83 21.20 -6.72 35.83
N SER A 84 22.14 -7.66 35.98
CA SER A 84 23.45 -7.39 36.58
C SER A 84 24.36 -6.55 35.67
N LEU A 85 24.27 -6.75 34.36
CA LEU A 85 25.02 -5.97 33.36
C LEU A 85 24.54 -4.51 33.23
N GLN A 86 23.41 -4.16 33.78
CA GLN A 86 22.95 -2.77 33.86
C GLN A 86 23.73 -1.92 34.89
N ASP A 87 24.46 -2.55 35.83
CA ASP A 87 25.35 -1.83 36.75
C ASP A 87 26.50 -1.13 35.99
N GLU A 88 26.83 0.07 36.37
CA GLU A 88 27.96 0.86 35.78
C GLU A 88 29.31 0.11 35.77
N ARG A 89 29.49 -0.85 36.67
CA ARG A 89 30.71 -1.68 36.74
C ARG A 89 30.92 -2.53 35.51
N PHE A 90 29.81 -3.01 34.93
CA PHE A 90 29.81 -3.93 33.78
C PHE A 90 29.42 -3.22 32.48
N LYS A 91 29.52 -1.89 32.44
CA LYS A 91 29.16 -1.07 31.29
C LYS A 91 29.85 -1.52 30.00
N GLN A 92 31.15 -1.87 30.09
CA GLN A 92 31.92 -2.31 28.93
C GLN A 92 31.41 -3.69 28.42
N ASP A 93 31.13 -4.60 29.32
CA ASP A 93 30.63 -5.94 28.98
C ASP A 93 29.23 -5.85 28.39
N ARG A 94 28.37 -4.97 28.95
CA ARG A 94 27.06 -4.66 28.37
C ARG A 94 27.17 -4.14 26.94
N LEU A 95 28.06 -3.16 26.68
CA LEU A 95 28.27 -2.61 25.34
C LEU A 95 28.76 -3.69 24.36
N THR A 96 29.70 -4.54 24.81
CA THR A 96 30.23 -5.62 23.98
C THR A 96 29.16 -6.66 23.67
N LEU A 97 28.31 -7.03 24.64
CA LEU A 97 27.16 -7.90 24.41
C LEU A 97 26.20 -7.33 23.37
N LEU A 98 25.87 -6.04 23.49
CA LEU A 98 25.00 -5.35 22.52
C LEU A 98 25.62 -5.29 21.14
N ASP A 99 26.95 -5.07 21.03
CA ASP A 99 27.65 -5.09 19.75
C ASP A 99 27.68 -6.47 19.11
N CYS A 100 27.79 -7.54 19.91
CA CYS A 100 27.64 -8.94 19.42
C CYS A 100 26.24 -9.21 18.87
N LEU A 101 25.18 -8.57 19.43
CA LEU A 101 23.79 -8.74 19.00
C LEU A 101 23.37 -7.75 17.88
N ARG A 102 24.21 -6.80 17.51
CA ARG A 102 23.91 -5.84 16.43
C ARG A 102 23.82 -6.42 15.04
N GLY A 103 24.34 -7.63 14.85
CA GLY A 103 24.25 -8.34 13.57
C GLY A 103 22.83 -8.82 13.27
N VAL A 104 22.60 -9.17 12.01
CA VAL A 104 21.32 -9.71 11.52
C VAL A 104 20.87 -10.94 12.32
N SER A 105 21.81 -11.84 12.62
CA SER A 105 21.54 -13.04 13.45
C SER A 105 21.11 -12.68 14.87
N GLY A 106 21.71 -11.64 15.47
CA GLY A 106 21.38 -11.18 16.82
C GLY A 106 19.96 -10.66 16.92
N ILE A 107 19.59 -9.72 16.04
CA ILE A 107 18.21 -9.21 15.99
C ILE A 107 17.21 -10.32 15.76
N GLY A 108 17.47 -11.21 14.78
CA GLY A 108 16.62 -12.35 14.47
C GLY A 108 16.39 -13.24 15.69
N CYS A 109 17.47 -13.59 16.40
CA CYS A 109 17.39 -14.42 17.60
C CYS A 109 16.58 -13.74 18.74
N VAL A 110 16.79 -12.45 19.00
CA VAL A 110 16.05 -11.71 20.03
C VAL A 110 14.57 -11.61 19.65
N LEU A 111 14.22 -11.34 18.37
CA LEU A 111 12.83 -11.30 17.91
C LEU A 111 12.13 -12.66 18.08
N VAL A 112 12.81 -13.76 17.74
CA VAL A 112 12.28 -15.12 17.94
C VAL A 112 12.05 -15.39 19.44
N ARG A 113 13.00 -15.00 20.28
CA ARG A 113 12.86 -15.13 21.74
C ARG A 113 11.68 -14.35 22.28
N VAL A 114 11.51 -13.08 21.89
CA VAL A 114 10.37 -12.25 22.29
C VAL A 114 9.06 -12.91 21.86
N LYS A 115 8.95 -13.34 20.61
CA LYS A 115 7.76 -14.01 20.08
C LYS A 115 7.40 -15.29 20.88
N LEU A 116 8.41 -16.10 21.21
CA LEU A 116 8.22 -17.31 21.99
C LEU A 116 7.73 -16.99 23.42
N LEU A 117 8.35 -16.02 24.10
CA LEU A 117 7.95 -15.59 25.43
C LEU A 117 6.54 -14.99 25.44
N THR A 118 6.19 -14.19 24.44
CA THR A 118 4.86 -13.60 24.28
C THR A 118 3.80 -14.69 24.06
N SER A 119 4.11 -15.70 23.23
CA SER A 119 3.24 -16.87 23.04
C SER A 119 3.06 -17.66 24.34
N GLN A 120 4.11 -17.85 25.14
CA GLN A 120 4.02 -18.50 26.44
C GLN A 120 3.19 -17.70 27.45
N ALA A 121 3.29 -16.36 27.41
CA ALA A 121 2.47 -15.50 28.27
C ALA A 121 0.97 -15.58 27.89
N SER A 122 0.66 -15.68 26.61
CA SER A 122 -0.74 -15.75 26.13
C SER A 122 -1.41 -17.10 26.38
N THR A 123 -0.64 -18.21 26.38
CA THR A 123 -1.19 -19.57 26.58
C THR A 123 -1.45 -19.93 28.06
N ARG A 124 -0.83 -19.23 29.00
CA ARG A 124 -0.98 -19.45 30.43
C ARG A 124 -1.94 -18.42 31.00
N GLY A 125 -3.25 -18.64 30.92
CA GLY A 125 -4.30 -17.70 31.38
C GLY A 125 -4.03 -16.98 32.71
N GLU A 126 -4.82 -15.99 33.07
CA GLU A 126 -4.64 -14.92 34.08
C GLU A 126 -4.15 -15.35 35.50
N SER A 127 -4.21 -16.61 35.83
CA SER A 127 -3.87 -17.11 37.18
C SER A 127 -2.41 -17.51 37.39
N SER A 128 -1.54 -17.48 36.38
CA SER A 128 -0.18 -17.99 36.49
C SER A 128 0.85 -17.35 35.54
N THR A 129 0.63 -16.12 35.10
CA THR A 129 1.71 -15.39 34.38
C THR A 129 2.86 -15.18 35.34
N SER A 130 3.85 -16.08 35.23
CA SER A 130 4.99 -16.02 36.13
C SER A 130 5.79 -14.76 35.85
N PHE A 131 5.94 -13.91 36.85
CA PHE A 131 6.76 -12.71 36.88
C PHE A 131 8.10 -12.81 36.09
N PRO A 132 8.81 -13.96 36.04
CA PRO A 132 10.03 -14.14 35.28
C PRO A 132 9.83 -14.05 33.75
N VAL A 133 8.69 -14.47 33.18
CA VAL A 133 8.49 -14.40 31.71
C VAL A 133 8.30 -12.96 31.24
N LEU A 134 7.54 -12.17 32.01
CA LEU A 134 7.31 -10.76 31.69
C LEU A 134 8.58 -9.92 31.85
N SER A 135 9.39 -10.22 32.89
CA SER A 135 10.70 -9.62 33.06
C SER A 135 11.60 -9.89 31.85
N GLN A 136 11.68 -11.13 31.38
CA GLN A 136 12.47 -11.50 30.19
C GLN A 136 11.98 -10.82 28.90
N ILE A 137 10.66 -10.64 28.72
CA ILE A 137 10.11 -9.88 27.60
C ILE A 137 10.60 -8.44 27.66
N ARG A 138 10.56 -7.80 28.84
CA ARG A 138 11.04 -6.43 29.03
C ARG A 138 12.52 -6.32 28.73
N ASP A 139 13.34 -7.24 29.23
CA ASP A 139 14.78 -7.27 29.02
C ASP A 139 15.13 -7.44 27.53
N CYS A 140 14.43 -8.31 26.81
CA CYS A 140 14.63 -8.47 25.37
C CYS A 140 14.21 -7.22 24.56
N LEU A 141 13.13 -6.53 24.96
CA LEU A 141 12.72 -5.27 24.32
C LEU A 141 13.71 -4.14 24.60
N ASP A 142 14.27 -4.08 25.80
CA ASP A 142 15.33 -3.14 26.19
C ASP A 142 16.60 -3.38 25.37
N ILE A 143 16.99 -4.63 25.16
CA ILE A 143 18.10 -4.99 24.27
C ILE A 143 17.83 -4.54 22.84
N LEU A 144 16.62 -4.78 22.29
CA LEU A 144 16.28 -4.33 20.94
C LEU A 144 16.32 -2.81 20.82
N ASP A 145 15.86 -2.09 21.83
CA ASP A 145 15.98 -0.61 21.89
C ASP A 145 17.43 -0.17 21.80
N HIS A 146 18.29 -0.72 22.65
CA HIS A 146 19.72 -0.37 22.67
C HIS A 146 20.47 -0.77 21.40
N VAL A 147 20.14 -1.94 20.80
CA VAL A 147 20.77 -2.43 19.56
C VAL A 147 20.39 -1.58 18.37
N LEU A 148 19.10 -1.21 18.24
CA LEU A 148 18.57 -0.44 17.11
C LEU A 148 18.73 1.07 17.31
N LYS A 149 19.13 1.52 18.51
CA LYS A 149 19.29 2.93 18.81
C LYS A 149 20.35 3.57 17.92
N GLY A 150 19.96 4.66 17.27
CA GLY A 150 20.83 5.43 16.38
C GLY A 150 20.26 5.57 14.97
N HIS A 151 20.69 6.63 14.28
CA HIS A 151 20.21 6.93 12.92
C HIS A 151 21.19 6.42 11.85
N ASP A 152 22.27 5.76 12.24
CA ASP A 152 23.34 5.24 11.38
C ASP A 152 23.55 3.72 11.55
N TYR A 153 22.65 3.06 12.27
CA TYR A 153 22.72 1.63 12.55
C TYR A 153 22.86 0.78 11.27
N ILE A 154 22.01 1.03 10.27
CA ILE A 154 22.01 0.27 9.00
C ILE A 154 23.31 0.51 8.22
N PHE A 155 23.81 1.74 8.24
CA PHE A 155 25.09 2.07 7.62
C PHE A 155 26.26 1.32 8.29
N GLN A 156 26.28 1.26 9.63
CA GLN A 156 27.30 0.50 10.37
C GLN A 156 27.27 -0.99 10.03
N VAL A 157 26.07 -1.61 10.01
CA VAL A 157 25.92 -3.03 9.62
C VAL A 157 26.37 -3.24 8.17
N ARG A 158 26.08 -2.31 7.27
CA ARG A 158 26.52 -2.37 5.87
C ARG A 158 28.03 -2.27 5.75
N GLN A 159 28.68 -1.39 6.49
CA GLN A 159 30.16 -1.30 6.53
C GLN A 159 30.81 -2.58 7.02
N LEU A 160 30.26 -3.19 8.08
CA LEU A 160 30.75 -4.48 8.58
C LEU A 160 30.64 -5.57 7.51
N SER A 161 29.54 -5.58 6.75
CA SER A 161 29.30 -6.55 5.68
C SER A 161 30.23 -6.33 4.47
N ASN A 162 30.72 -5.12 4.24
CA ASN A 162 31.56 -4.78 3.09
C ASN A 162 33.06 -5.07 3.32
N ARG A 163 33.45 -5.65 4.46
CA ARG A 163 34.84 -6.05 4.71
C ARG A 163 35.35 -7.01 3.62
N GLN A 164 36.62 -6.88 3.25
CA GLN A 164 37.22 -7.62 2.12
C GLN A 164 37.19 -9.14 2.30
N SER A 165 37.08 -9.63 3.54
CA SER A 165 37.06 -11.05 3.89
C SER A 165 35.74 -11.76 3.53
N ILE A 166 34.67 -11.02 3.18
CA ILE A 166 33.32 -11.55 2.98
C ILE A 166 33.03 -11.72 1.47
N SER A 167 32.58 -12.90 1.07
CA SER A 167 32.19 -13.17 -0.32
C SER A 167 30.98 -12.33 -0.76
N GLN A 168 30.88 -12.03 -2.05
CA GLN A 168 29.76 -11.27 -2.65
C GLN A 168 28.39 -11.94 -2.32
N THR A 169 28.34 -13.27 -2.35
CA THR A 169 27.12 -14.02 -2.06
C THR A 169 26.68 -13.87 -0.60
N GLN A 170 27.62 -13.93 0.32
CA GLN A 170 27.34 -13.70 1.74
C GLN A 170 26.88 -12.26 2.02
N ARG A 171 27.49 -11.25 1.38
CA ARG A 171 27.05 -9.85 1.50
C ARG A 171 25.60 -9.68 1.03
N SER A 172 25.24 -10.28 -0.10
CA SER A 172 23.88 -10.21 -0.62
C SER A 172 22.87 -10.91 0.27
N LEU A 173 23.26 -12.03 0.90
CA LEU A 173 22.42 -12.77 1.83
C LEU A 173 22.19 -11.97 3.12
N VAL A 174 23.27 -11.43 3.73
CA VAL A 174 23.15 -10.55 4.92
C VAL A 174 22.23 -9.38 4.64
N TRP A 175 22.36 -8.75 3.46
CA TRP A 175 21.55 -7.61 3.08
C TRP A 175 20.07 -7.96 2.88
N LYS A 176 19.77 -9.07 2.20
CA LYS A 176 18.39 -9.55 2.03
C LYS A 176 17.74 -9.87 3.36
N GLU A 177 18.47 -10.53 4.26
CA GLU A 177 17.94 -10.87 5.58
C GLU A 177 17.72 -9.62 6.44
N LEU A 178 18.61 -8.63 6.39
CA LEU A 178 18.43 -7.35 7.08
C LEU A 178 17.15 -6.64 6.60
N ILE A 179 16.94 -6.56 5.30
CA ILE A 179 15.71 -6.00 4.73
C ILE A 179 14.48 -6.79 5.21
N ALA A 180 14.55 -8.12 5.19
CA ALA A 180 13.46 -8.99 5.63
C ALA A 180 13.13 -8.83 7.12
N GLN A 181 14.09 -8.47 7.96
CA GLN A 181 13.84 -8.22 9.38
C GLN A 181 13.32 -6.80 9.64
N LEU A 182 13.94 -5.78 9.05
CA LEU A 182 13.66 -4.38 9.37
C LEU A 182 12.53 -3.77 8.55
N ALA A 183 12.46 -4.06 7.25
CA ALA A 183 11.54 -3.39 6.33
C ALA A 183 10.24 -4.16 6.03
N THR A 184 9.95 -5.23 6.77
CA THR A 184 8.68 -5.99 6.61
C THR A 184 7.69 -5.82 7.76
N GLY A 185 7.98 -4.93 8.71
CA GLY A 185 7.12 -4.73 9.87
C GLY A 185 7.20 -5.83 10.93
N LYS A 186 8.16 -6.78 10.83
CA LYS A 186 8.35 -7.83 11.84
C LYS A 186 8.69 -7.24 13.22
N VAL A 187 9.62 -6.30 13.27
CA VAL A 187 10.05 -5.66 14.53
C VAL A 187 8.87 -4.98 15.22
N PRO A 188 8.15 -4.02 14.61
CA PRO A 188 7.05 -3.35 15.29
C PRO A 188 5.89 -4.30 15.61
N SER A 189 5.64 -5.32 14.79
CA SER A 189 4.58 -6.30 15.09
C SER A 189 4.88 -7.14 16.32
N VAL A 190 6.12 -7.64 16.45
CA VAL A 190 6.55 -8.43 17.63
C VAL A 190 6.62 -7.54 18.87
N ALA A 191 7.14 -6.33 18.73
CA ALA A 191 7.22 -5.37 19.83
C ALA A 191 5.83 -4.95 20.34
N ALA A 192 4.85 -4.73 19.44
CA ALA A 192 3.48 -4.41 19.81
C ALA A 192 2.80 -5.57 20.56
N GLN A 193 2.94 -6.80 20.09
CA GLN A 193 2.43 -7.99 20.77
C GLN A 193 3.04 -8.17 22.18
N ALA A 194 4.33 -7.88 22.32
CA ALA A 194 5.04 -7.94 23.59
C ALA A 194 4.58 -6.81 24.56
N GLU A 195 4.40 -5.60 24.04
CA GLU A 195 3.87 -4.46 24.79
C GLU A 195 2.45 -4.73 25.31
N ASP A 196 1.58 -5.32 24.48
CA ASP A 196 0.23 -5.68 24.88
C ASP A 196 0.25 -6.74 25.99
N ALA A 197 1.13 -7.74 25.91
CA ALA A 197 1.30 -8.73 26.96
C ALA A 197 1.79 -8.10 28.30
N LEU A 198 2.67 -7.10 28.22
CA LEU A 198 3.15 -6.35 29.39
C LEU A 198 2.06 -5.46 29.98
N LYS A 199 1.24 -4.78 29.17
CA LYS A 199 0.14 -3.90 29.61
C LYS A 199 -0.97 -4.65 30.33
N LEU A 200 -1.22 -5.90 29.97
CA LEU A 200 -2.19 -6.75 30.67
C LEU A 200 -1.78 -7.02 32.12
N SER A 201 -0.47 -6.97 32.43
CA SER A 201 0.08 -7.30 33.75
C SER A 201 0.53 -6.09 34.56
N ASP A 202 0.90 -5.00 33.89
CA ASP A 202 1.40 -3.77 34.50
C ASP A 202 0.88 -2.56 33.71
N HIS A 203 -0.10 -1.85 34.26
CA HIS A 203 -0.75 -0.70 33.62
C HIS A 203 0.17 0.52 33.42
N ASN A 204 1.42 0.47 33.87
CA ASN A 204 2.34 1.59 33.86
C ASN A 204 3.47 1.46 32.80
N VAL A 205 3.30 0.58 31.80
CA VAL A 205 4.25 0.46 30.69
C VAL A 205 4.03 1.66 29.75
N SER A 206 4.99 2.58 29.71
CA SER A 206 5.01 3.66 28.73
C SER A 206 5.24 3.09 27.33
N GLY A 207 4.61 3.70 26.30
CA GLY A 207 4.71 3.23 24.91
C GLY A 207 6.16 3.05 24.46
N ILE A 208 6.44 1.88 23.89
CA ILE A 208 7.76 1.53 23.36
C ILE A 208 7.78 1.98 21.90
N TRP A 209 8.73 2.83 21.49
CA TRP A 209 8.83 3.36 20.13
C TRP A 209 8.92 2.24 19.06
N LEU A 210 9.52 1.09 19.40
CA LEU A 210 9.59 -0.09 18.54
C LEU A 210 8.20 -0.65 18.21
N ALA A 211 7.23 -0.52 19.11
CA ALA A 211 5.85 -0.96 18.92
C ALA A 211 5.02 0.08 18.14
N ASN A 212 5.46 1.34 18.10
CA ASN A 212 4.81 2.41 17.37
C ASN A 212 5.26 2.42 15.91
N GLY A 213 4.41 1.92 15.01
CA GLY A 213 4.74 1.84 13.57
C GLY A 213 5.15 3.17 12.93
N SER A 214 4.60 4.30 13.39
CA SER A 214 4.94 5.63 12.87
C SER A 214 6.35 6.07 13.31
N GLU A 215 6.71 5.88 14.58
CA GLU A 215 8.04 6.21 15.10
C GLU A 215 9.10 5.28 14.51
N TYR A 216 8.80 3.99 14.42
CA TYR A 216 9.67 3.01 13.79
C TYR A 216 9.94 3.33 12.30
N ALA A 217 8.89 3.70 11.55
CA ALA A 217 9.03 4.10 10.15
C ALA A 217 9.87 5.39 9.99
N THR A 218 9.73 6.34 10.91
CA THR A 218 10.58 7.55 10.94
C THR A 218 12.04 7.19 11.19
N TRP A 219 12.32 6.33 12.19
CA TRP A 219 13.65 5.79 12.45
C TRP A 219 14.25 5.08 11.23
N LEU A 220 13.45 4.25 10.56
CA LEU A 220 13.90 3.54 9.36
C LEU A 220 14.24 4.51 8.22
N GLY A 221 13.41 5.54 8.01
CA GLY A 221 13.66 6.60 7.04
C GLY A 221 14.96 7.36 7.31
N GLN A 222 15.26 7.69 8.58
CA GLN A 222 16.49 8.34 8.99
C GLN A 222 17.74 7.47 8.74
N ASN A 223 17.62 6.16 8.99
CA ASN A 223 18.68 5.20 8.69
C ASN A 223 18.93 5.04 7.18
N ILE A 224 17.87 5.03 6.36
CA ILE A 224 17.98 5.01 4.90
C ILE A 224 18.68 6.29 4.41
N ALA A 225 18.30 7.44 4.97
CA ALA A 225 18.93 8.71 4.66
C ALA A 225 20.43 8.72 5.03
N ALA A 226 20.80 8.19 6.20
CA ALA A 226 22.18 8.07 6.62
C ALA A 226 22.99 7.16 5.68
N LEU A 227 22.42 6.03 5.26
CA LEU A 227 23.03 5.11 4.29
C LEU A 227 23.27 5.81 2.94
N ALA A 228 22.26 6.50 2.42
CA ALA A 228 22.35 7.19 1.13
C ALA A 228 23.33 8.38 1.17
N ARG A 229 23.40 9.13 2.29
CA ARG A 229 24.33 10.25 2.47
C ARG A 229 25.79 9.81 2.49
N ASN A 230 26.07 8.67 3.11
CA ASN A 230 27.41 8.12 3.22
C ASN A 230 27.84 7.30 1.98
N ALA A 231 26.96 7.11 1.02
CA ALA A 231 27.30 6.51 -0.27
C ALA A 231 28.18 7.47 -1.10
N GLY A 232 29.23 6.95 -1.72
CA GLY A 232 30.11 7.75 -2.58
C GLY A 232 29.38 8.39 -3.76
N GLN A 233 29.98 9.40 -4.40
CA GLN A 233 29.36 10.15 -5.50
C GLN A 233 29.16 9.35 -6.79
N GLU A 234 29.89 8.27 -7.01
CA GLU A 234 29.68 7.39 -8.17
C GLU A 234 28.57 6.38 -7.84
N ALA A 235 27.79 5.97 -8.86
CA ALA A 235 26.65 5.03 -8.77
C ALA A 235 26.98 3.79 -7.92
N SER A 236 27.03 3.99 -6.62
CA SER A 236 27.59 3.03 -5.68
C SER A 236 26.57 1.93 -5.38
N GLU A 237 27.08 0.76 -5.12
CA GLU A 237 26.28 -0.36 -4.60
C GLU A 237 25.46 0.02 -3.36
N ASP A 238 25.91 1.05 -2.63
CA ASP A 238 25.23 1.53 -1.42
C ASP A 238 23.97 2.35 -1.75
N HIS A 239 23.93 3.11 -2.87
CA HIS A 239 22.68 3.75 -3.32
C HIS A 239 21.64 2.71 -3.77
N LYS A 240 22.07 1.63 -4.46
CA LYS A 240 21.17 0.53 -4.83
C LYS A 240 20.66 -0.20 -3.58
N ALA A 241 21.52 -0.42 -2.60
CA ALA A 241 21.14 -1.05 -1.34
C ALA A 241 20.13 -0.17 -0.57
N ALA A 242 20.38 1.15 -0.49
CA ALA A 242 19.46 2.10 0.12
C ALA A 242 18.10 2.14 -0.61
N ALA A 243 18.09 2.09 -1.95
CA ALA A 243 16.89 2.04 -2.76
C ALA A 243 16.07 0.76 -2.51
N GLN A 244 16.71 -0.42 -2.46
CA GLN A 244 16.04 -1.68 -2.14
C GLN A 244 15.39 -1.66 -0.74
N LEU A 245 16.11 -1.13 0.25
CA LEU A 245 15.59 -1.01 1.60
C LEU A 245 14.41 -0.03 1.66
N CYS A 246 14.54 1.13 1.00
CA CYS A 246 13.49 2.13 0.90
C CYS A 246 12.23 1.56 0.23
N GLY A 247 12.36 0.88 -0.90
CA GLY A 247 11.24 0.26 -1.61
C GLY A 247 10.44 -0.69 -0.72
N LYS A 248 11.13 -1.52 0.07
CA LYS A 248 10.46 -2.39 1.05
C LYS A 248 9.86 -1.61 2.22
N ALA A 249 10.52 -0.57 2.71
CA ALA A 249 10.00 0.28 3.77
C ALA A 249 8.70 0.99 3.37
N LEU A 250 8.58 1.44 2.12
CA LEU A 250 7.35 2.04 1.59
C LEU A 250 6.15 1.08 1.62
N SER A 251 6.38 -0.24 1.52
CA SER A 251 5.31 -1.24 1.60
C SER A 251 4.79 -1.52 3.02
N MET A 252 5.40 -0.97 4.06
CA MET A 252 4.95 -1.14 5.46
C MET A 252 3.67 -0.38 5.82
N GLY A 253 3.17 0.50 4.95
CA GLY A 253 1.96 1.29 5.19
C GLY A 253 2.18 2.65 5.86
N PHE A 254 3.43 3.02 6.21
CA PHE A 254 3.81 4.29 6.81
C PHE A 254 4.64 5.14 5.85
N THR A 255 4.21 5.22 4.59
CA THR A 255 4.97 5.86 3.51
C THR A 255 5.29 7.33 3.79
N ASP A 256 4.32 8.10 4.33
CA ASP A 256 4.50 9.51 4.63
C ASP A 256 5.60 9.74 5.69
N GLN A 257 5.71 8.86 6.69
CA GLN A 257 6.73 8.92 7.73
C GLN A 257 8.13 8.59 7.20
N VAL A 258 8.24 7.52 6.41
CA VAL A 258 9.51 7.11 5.80
C VAL A 258 10.03 8.20 4.86
N VAL A 259 9.19 8.65 3.92
CA VAL A 259 9.57 9.67 2.93
C VAL A 259 9.85 11.01 3.61
N GLY A 260 9.03 11.40 4.59
CA GLY A 260 9.24 12.62 5.36
C GLY A 260 10.59 12.63 6.07
N ALA A 261 10.97 11.54 6.73
CA ALA A 261 12.27 11.41 7.40
C ALA A 261 13.44 11.43 6.40
N ILE A 262 13.28 10.81 5.23
CA ILE A 262 14.30 10.84 4.16
C ILE A 262 14.48 12.27 3.64
N LEU A 263 13.39 12.97 3.32
CA LEU A 263 13.46 14.36 2.83
C LEU A 263 14.05 15.31 3.88
N ASP A 264 13.63 15.19 5.14
CA ASP A 264 14.16 16.01 6.24
C ASP A 264 15.69 15.87 6.38
N ASP A 265 16.20 14.63 6.31
CA ASP A 265 17.61 14.35 6.58
C ASP A 265 18.53 14.42 5.34
N LEU A 266 18.01 14.16 4.12
CA LEU A 266 18.82 14.19 2.88
C LEU A 266 18.68 15.48 2.09
N THR A 267 17.53 16.17 2.19
CA THR A 267 17.24 17.27 1.27
C THR A 267 17.05 18.59 1.99
N LEU A 268 16.30 18.60 3.10
CA LEU A 268 15.87 19.84 3.76
C LEU A 268 16.84 20.35 4.82
N ARG A 269 17.76 19.54 5.34
CA ARG A 269 18.72 19.95 6.36
C ARG A 269 19.81 20.82 5.72
N GLU A 270 20.31 21.83 6.47
CA GLU A 270 21.44 22.67 6.05
C GLU A 270 22.65 21.81 5.63
N GLY A 271 23.25 22.13 4.48
CA GLY A 271 24.41 21.42 3.95
C GLY A 271 24.09 20.08 3.28
N CYS A 272 22.83 19.67 3.18
CA CYS A 272 22.43 18.48 2.42
C CYS A 272 22.38 18.75 0.92
N ASN A 273 22.61 17.70 0.14
CA ASN A 273 22.59 17.76 -1.31
C ASN A 273 21.47 16.86 -1.86
N ILE A 274 20.59 17.43 -2.64
CA ILE A 274 19.48 16.71 -3.29
C ILE A 274 19.94 15.57 -4.21
N THR A 275 21.19 15.61 -4.66
CA THR A 275 21.77 14.57 -5.53
C THR A 275 21.70 13.18 -4.90
N HIS A 276 21.83 13.07 -3.58
CA HIS A 276 21.67 11.79 -2.88
C HIS A 276 20.22 11.28 -2.93
N THR A 277 19.25 12.18 -2.81
CA THR A 277 17.82 11.84 -2.94
C THR A 277 17.49 11.44 -4.38
N GLN A 278 18.02 12.16 -5.38
CA GLN A 278 17.88 11.81 -6.78
C GLN A 278 18.50 10.43 -7.07
N ALA A 279 19.71 10.17 -6.59
CA ALA A 279 20.39 8.89 -6.74
C ALA A 279 19.60 7.74 -6.07
N LEU A 280 19.07 7.98 -4.86
CA LEU A 280 18.21 7.02 -4.17
C LEU A 280 16.98 6.67 -5.01
N VAL A 281 16.23 7.67 -5.44
CA VAL A 281 14.98 7.49 -6.20
C VAL A 281 15.24 6.90 -7.58
N HIS A 282 16.34 7.29 -8.26
CA HIS A 282 16.70 6.75 -9.56
C HIS A 282 16.98 5.23 -9.52
N ASN A 283 17.52 4.72 -8.41
CA ASN A 283 17.81 3.29 -8.23
C ASN A 283 16.60 2.48 -7.71
N MET A 284 15.44 3.11 -7.46
CA MET A 284 14.21 2.43 -7.07
C MET A 284 13.50 1.82 -8.28
N LEU A 285 12.67 0.80 -8.02
CA LEU A 285 11.76 0.24 -9.02
C LEU A 285 10.67 1.26 -9.41
N SER A 286 10.14 1.14 -10.62
CA SER A 286 9.18 2.12 -11.17
C SER A 286 7.95 2.34 -10.26
N HIS A 287 7.37 1.29 -9.69
CA HIS A 287 6.23 1.42 -8.77
C HIS A 287 6.63 2.06 -7.42
N GLU A 288 7.83 1.77 -6.91
CA GLU A 288 8.35 2.37 -5.68
C GLU A 288 8.60 3.88 -5.86
N GLN A 289 9.13 4.29 -7.03
CA GLN A 289 9.27 5.70 -7.41
C GLN A 289 7.92 6.43 -7.38
N ARG A 290 6.84 5.76 -7.86
CA ARG A 290 5.49 6.32 -7.80
C ARG A 290 5.03 6.53 -6.36
N HIS A 291 5.19 5.53 -5.49
CA HIS A 291 4.82 5.66 -4.08
C HIS A 291 5.61 6.75 -3.36
N PHE A 292 6.90 6.89 -3.68
CA PHE A 292 7.74 7.95 -3.14
C PHE A 292 7.24 9.34 -3.58
N LEU A 293 6.97 9.53 -4.87
CA LEU A 293 6.44 10.77 -5.42
C LEU A 293 5.08 11.13 -4.82
N GLU A 294 4.13 10.18 -4.76
CA GLU A 294 2.82 10.39 -4.16
C GLU A 294 2.91 10.75 -2.67
N ALA A 295 3.81 10.11 -1.91
CA ALA A 295 4.06 10.48 -0.53
C ALA A 295 4.64 11.89 -0.41
N THR A 296 5.56 12.28 -1.29
CA THR A 296 6.11 13.64 -1.35
C THR A 296 5.01 14.68 -1.62
N LEU A 297 4.13 14.42 -2.58
CA LEU A 297 2.99 15.30 -2.88
C LEU A 297 2.02 15.42 -1.69
N ARG A 298 1.72 14.31 -1.01
CA ARG A 298 0.91 14.34 0.23
C ARG A 298 1.57 15.13 1.35
N LEU A 299 2.89 15.01 1.51
CA LEU A 299 3.65 15.79 2.50
C LEU A 299 3.64 17.28 2.18
N ILE A 300 3.74 17.65 0.90
CA ILE A 300 3.59 19.04 0.46
C ILE A 300 2.24 19.60 0.92
N GLY A 301 1.16 18.88 0.67
CA GLY A 301 -0.19 19.33 1.06
C GLY A 301 -0.42 19.36 2.57
N LYS A 302 0.07 18.33 3.30
CA LYS A 302 -0.24 18.17 4.73
C LYS A 302 0.73 18.91 5.66
N ARG A 303 2.01 19.00 5.28
CA ARG A 303 3.08 19.43 6.18
C ARG A 303 3.70 20.76 5.79
N TYR A 304 4.00 20.96 4.51
CA TYR A 304 4.78 22.11 4.06
C TYR A 304 3.90 23.32 3.72
N ILE A 305 2.71 23.11 3.16
CA ILE A 305 1.77 24.19 2.83
C ILE A 305 0.63 24.18 3.86
N ARG A 306 0.90 24.65 5.07
CA ARG A 306 -0.11 24.74 6.14
C ARG A 306 -0.81 26.10 6.14
N GLY A 307 -2.15 26.09 6.29
CA GLY A 307 -2.93 27.25 6.75
C GLY A 307 -3.59 28.11 5.68
N ARG A 308 -3.60 27.72 4.41
CA ARG A 308 -4.33 28.42 3.33
C ARG A 308 -5.60 27.70 2.85
N ALA A 309 -6.02 26.66 3.56
CA ALA A 309 -7.27 25.99 3.23
C ALA A 309 -8.44 26.98 3.27
N ASP A 310 -9.21 27.02 2.16
CA ASP A 310 -10.59 27.47 2.07
C ASP A 310 -10.91 28.97 2.02
N GLN A 311 -10.04 29.81 1.51
CA GLN A 311 -10.49 31.12 1.10
C GLN A 311 -10.38 31.28 -0.43
N HIS A 312 -11.52 31.16 -1.12
CA HIS A 312 -11.67 31.54 -2.54
C HIS A 312 -11.51 33.07 -2.70
N ASN A 313 -10.38 33.59 -2.26
CA ASN A 313 -10.04 35.00 -2.37
C ASN A 313 -8.97 35.18 -3.45
N ALA A 314 -9.32 35.85 -4.54
CA ALA A 314 -8.43 36.08 -5.68
C ALA A 314 -7.10 36.71 -5.26
N ALA A 315 -7.09 37.56 -4.24
CA ALA A 315 -5.89 38.21 -3.73
C ALA A 315 -4.91 37.24 -3.07
N THR A 316 -5.40 36.17 -2.43
CA THR A 316 -4.53 35.14 -1.79
C THR A 316 -3.91 34.23 -2.81
N VAL A 317 -4.55 33.95 -3.94
CA VAL A 317 -4.03 33.09 -5.02
C VAL A 317 -2.81 33.71 -5.69
N LEU A 318 -2.80 35.01 -5.89
CA LEU A 318 -1.70 35.75 -6.56
C LEU A 318 -0.52 36.05 -5.64
N SER A 319 -0.68 35.92 -4.30
CA SER A 319 0.42 36.25 -3.41
C SER A 319 1.53 35.20 -3.51
N PRO A 320 2.78 35.61 -3.81
CA PRO A 320 3.90 34.68 -3.81
C PRO A 320 4.09 34.12 -2.39
N SER A 321 4.29 32.81 -2.30
CA SER A 321 4.56 32.11 -1.05
C SER A 321 5.94 31.47 -1.15
N THR A 322 6.78 31.76 -0.20
CA THR A 322 8.13 31.15 -0.10
C THR A 322 8.03 29.64 0.06
N GLU A 323 7.01 29.15 0.80
CA GLU A 323 6.79 27.73 0.96
C GLU A 323 6.39 27.07 -0.38
N LEU A 324 5.56 27.72 -1.18
CA LEU A 324 5.15 27.19 -2.50
C LEU A 324 6.33 27.16 -3.46
N SER A 325 7.14 28.22 -3.48
CA SER A 325 8.36 28.33 -4.29
C SER A 325 9.34 27.20 -3.91
N ALA A 326 9.60 26.98 -2.62
CA ALA A 326 10.44 25.91 -2.15
C ALA A 326 9.88 24.50 -2.46
N CYS A 327 8.55 24.30 -2.39
CA CYS A 327 7.92 23.06 -2.81
C CYS A 327 8.05 22.81 -4.31
N THR A 328 7.91 23.86 -5.13
CA THR A 328 8.12 23.79 -6.58
C THR A 328 9.57 23.41 -6.89
N ALA A 329 10.55 24.04 -6.22
CA ALA A 329 11.96 23.74 -6.36
C ALA A 329 12.26 22.28 -5.98
N LEU A 330 11.72 21.80 -4.86
CA LEU A 330 11.87 20.41 -4.40
C LEU A 330 11.37 19.42 -5.46
N LEU A 331 10.16 19.65 -6.01
CA LEU A 331 9.60 18.77 -7.04
C LEU A 331 10.40 18.82 -8.33
N THR A 332 10.79 20.00 -8.80
CA THR A 332 11.61 20.16 -10.03
C THR A 332 12.91 19.38 -9.91
N TRP A 333 13.64 19.57 -8.83
CA TRP A 333 14.91 18.85 -8.63
C TRP A 333 14.71 17.36 -8.44
N LEU A 334 13.59 16.92 -7.85
CA LEU A 334 13.31 15.49 -7.70
C LEU A 334 13.07 14.81 -9.04
N ILE A 335 12.35 15.47 -9.97
CA ILE A 335 12.02 14.91 -11.29
C ILE A 335 13.09 15.18 -12.35
N GLU A 336 14.05 16.06 -12.08
CA GLU A 336 15.13 16.42 -13.00
C GLU A 336 15.92 15.17 -13.44
N GLY A 337 16.13 15.02 -14.75
CA GLY A 337 16.85 13.87 -15.31
C GLY A 337 16.12 12.53 -15.26
N ASN A 338 14.89 12.44 -14.74
CA ASN A 338 14.12 11.21 -14.65
C ASN A 338 12.77 11.28 -15.39
N SER A 339 12.76 10.83 -16.66
CA SER A 339 11.55 10.84 -17.50
C SER A 339 10.43 10.00 -16.92
N GLY A 340 10.76 8.88 -16.23
CA GLY A 340 9.78 8.03 -15.59
C GLY A 340 9.05 8.69 -14.41
N LEU A 341 9.72 9.55 -13.63
CA LEU A 341 9.06 10.34 -12.57
C LEU A 341 8.17 11.44 -13.15
N LYS A 342 8.60 12.07 -14.26
CA LYS A 342 7.77 13.04 -14.98
C LYS A 342 6.48 12.42 -15.48
N GLU A 343 6.54 11.22 -16.07
CA GLU A 343 5.34 10.47 -16.47
C GLU A 343 4.40 10.19 -15.31
N LYS A 344 4.96 9.79 -14.17
CA LYS A 344 4.17 9.53 -12.96
C LYS A 344 3.52 10.81 -12.41
N LEU A 345 4.22 11.94 -12.49
CA LEU A 345 3.67 13.23 -12.08
C LEU A 345 2.53 13.66 -13.04
N VAL A 346 2.69 13.46 -14.36
CA VAL A 346 1.63 13.68 -15.35
C VAL A 346 0.43 12.77 -15.05
N ALA A 347 0.66 11.48 -14.81
CA ALA A 347 -0.38 10.54 -14.47
C ALA A 347 -1.12 10.92 -13.17
N TRP A 348 -0.40 11.41 -12.14
CA TRP A 348 -1.00 11.91 -10.91
C TRP A 348 -1.87 13.15 -11.14
N LEU A 349 -1.42 14.11 -11.93
CA LEU A 349 -2.16 15.33 -12.26
C LEU A 349 -3.44 15.06 -13.07
N THR A 350 -3.42 14.01 -13.90
CA THR A 350 -4.54 13.65 -14.79
C THR A 350 -5.46 12.59 -14.20
N ALA A 351 -5.06 11.88 -13.14
CA ALA A 351 -5.89 10.86 -12.54
C ALA A 351 -7.09 11.46 -11.78
N PRO A 352 -8.32 10.97 -12.02
CA PRO A 352 -9.54 11.56 -11.44
C PRO A 352 -9.68 11.33 -9.93
N THR A 353 -8.97 10.36 -9.37
CA THR A 353 -9.11 9.94 -7.96
C THR A 353 -7.97 10.40 -7.06
N THR A 354 -6.85 10.84 -7.61
CA THR A 354 -5.68 11.23 -6.83
C THR A 354 -5.81 12.67 -6.34
N GLY A 355 -5.34 12.92 -5.13
CA GLY A 355 -5.26 14.26 -4.57
C GLY A 355 -6.60 14.94 -4.25
N VAL A 356 -7.71 14.19 -4.03
CA VAL A 356 -9.03 14.76 -3.69
C VAL A 356 -9.00 15.56 -2.39
N SER A 357 -8.13 15.18 -1.46
CA SER A 357 -7.91 15.88 -0.20
C SER A 357 -6.78 16.91 -0.26
N ASP A 358 -6.09 17.02 -1.38
CA ASP A 358 -4.92 17.89 -1.51
C ASP A 358 -5.36 19.31 -1.94
N SER A 359 -4.70 20.30 -1.39
CA SER A 359 -4.96 21.71 -1.71
C SER A 359 -4.56 22.04 -3.16
N VAL A 360 -5.11 23.11 -3.71
CA VAL A 360 -4.78 23.58 -5.06
C VAL A 360 -3.30 23.94 -5.21
N GLU A 361 -2.65 24.33 -4.12
CA GLU A 361 -1.22 24.66 -4.10
C GLU A 361 -0.32 23.48 -4.46
N VAL A 362 -0.72 22.24 -4.11
CA VAL A 362 0.03 21.03 -4.52
C VAL A 362 0.03 20.89 -6.04
N ARG A 363 -1.12 21.14 -6.68
CA ARG A 363 -1.23 21.12 -8.16
C ARG A 363 -0.47 22.26 -8.80
N ARG A 364 -0.49 23.45 -8.17
CA ARG A 364 0.31 24.59 -8.61
C ARG A 364 1.80 24.23 -8.62
N ALA A 365 2.32 23.69 -7.52
CA ALA A 365 3.71 23.25 -7.43
C ALA A 365 4.05 22.15 -8.46
N ALA A 366 3.15 21.18 -8.64
CA ALA A 366 3.36 20.07 -9.57
C ALA A 366 3.38 20.52 -11.04
N VAL A 367 2.44 21.40 -11.46
CA VAL A 367 2.41 21.94 -12.82
C VAL A 367 3.57 22.90 -13.05
N ALA A 368 3.91 23.74 -12.06
CA ALA A 368 5.05 24.65 -12.13
C ALA A 368 6.38 23.89 -12.25
N ALA A 369 6.54 22.76 -11.53
CA ALA A 369 7.73 21.92 -11.62
C ALA A 369 7.93 21.34 -13.03
N LEU A 370 6.86 20.89 -13.70
CA LEU A 370 6.93 20.46 -15.11
C LEU A 370 7.23 21.61 -16.07
N ALA A 371 6.72 22.82 -15.78
CA ALA A 371 6.90 24.00 -16.63
C ALA A 371 8.33 24.56 -16.58
N THR A 372 9.00 24.46 -15.45
CA THR A 372 10.32 25.07 -15.22
C THR A 372 11.43 24.35 -16.00
N GLU A 373 11.24 23.10 -16.34
CA GLU A 373 12.18 22.35 -17.21
C GLU A 373 12.05 22.71 -18.69
N ALA A 374 11.01 23.46 -19.08
CA ALA A 374 10.85 23.93 -20.45
C ALA A 374 11.78 25.15 -20.72
N PRO A 375 12.57 25.21 -21.81
CA PRO A 375 13.40 26.35 -22.10
C PRO A 375 12.55 27.60 -22.27
N MET A 376 12.85 28.62 -21.50
CA MET A 376 12.17 29.93 -21.56
C MET A 376 12.50 30.76 -22.82
N SER A 377 13.43 30.27 -23.68
CA SER A 377 13.83 30.92 -24.92
C SER A 377 13.55 30.01 -26.10
N PRO A 378 13.08 30.56 -27.24
CA PRO A 378 12.91 29.79 -28.46
C PRO A 378 14.26 29.17 -28.91
N PRO A 379 14.27 27.89 -29.34
CA PRO A 379 15.48 27.22 -29.75
C PRO A 379 16.16 27.98 -30.90
N GLU A 380 17.46 28.23 -30.80
CA GLU A 380 18.21 28.77 -31.90
C GLU A 380 18.14 27.78 -33.11
N PRO A 381 17.99 28.27 -34.34
CA PRO A 381 17.73 27.44 -35.52
C PRO A 381 18.87 26.48 -35.93
N SER A 382 19.93 26.39 -35.15
CA SER A 382 21.13 25.56 -35.44
C SER A 382 21.32 24.35 -34.53
N SER A 383 20.45 24.14 -33.51
CA SER A 383 20.53 22.96 -32.64
C SER A 383 19.44 21.95 -32.98
N VAL A 384 19.83 20.81 -33.56
CA VAL A 384 18.99 19.59 -33.67
C VAL A 384 18.93 18.96 -32.27
N THR A 385 18.30 19.66 -31.34
CA THR A 385 17.93 19.09 -30.06
C THR A 385 16.52 18.53 -30.17
N SER A 386 16.33 17.31 -29.69
CA SER A 386 15.01 16.66 -29.51
C SER A 386 14.00 17.64 -28.89
N PRO A 387 12.70 17.57 -29.28
CA PRO A 387 11.66 18.41 -28.70
C PRO A 387 11.72 18.30 -27.18
N ASP A 388 11.58 19.44 -26.54
CA ASP A 388 11.77 19.61 -25.09
C ASP A 388 10.72 18.80 -24.30
N ASP A 389 11.20 17.80 -23.58
CA ASP A 389 10.38 16.83 -22.85
C ASP A 389 9.38 17.50 -21.86
N GLY A 390 9.77 18.63 -21.24
CA GLY A 390 8.89 19.35 -20.30
C GLY A 390 7.66 19.99 -20.94
N THR A 391 7.84 20.52 -22.13
CA THR A 391 6.76 21.19 -22.89
C THR A 391 5.74 20.17 -23.42
N GLU A 392 6.19 19.03 -23.92
CA GLU A 392 5.31 17.93 -24.35
C GLU A 392 4.50 17.37 -23.17
N ARG A 393 5.12 17.23 -22.00
CA ARG A 393 4.44 16.75 -20.79
C ARG A 393 3.32 17.68 -20.32
N LEU A 394 3.55 19.00 -20.38
CA LEU A 394 2.50 19.99 -20.08
C LEU A 394 1.35 19.94 -21.10
N GLN A 395 1.64 19.76 -22.38
CA GLN A 395 0.61 19.55 -23.41
C GLN A 395 -0.21 18.30 -23.09
N GLN A 396 0.45 17.20 -22.76
CA GLN A 396 -0.20 15.95 -22.37
C GLN A 396 -1.12 16.13 -21.14
N VAL A 397 -0.67 16.86 -20.11
CA VAL A 397 -1.53 17.19 -18.94
C VAL A 397 -2.77 17.97 -19.37
N LEU A 398 -2.60 19.00 -20.22
CA LEU A 398 -3.69 19.85 -20.69
C LEU A 398 -4.69 19.05 -21.55
N GLU A 399 -4.22 18.27 -22.52
CA GLU A 399 -5.07 17.46 -23.40
C GLU A 399 -5.84 16.40 -22.61
N SER A 400 -5.14 15.63 -21.76
CA SER A 400 -5.75 14.58 -20.96
C SER A 400 -6.79 15.15 -19.96
N SER A 401 -6.46 16.29 -19.33
CA SER A 401 -7.39 16.98 -18.43
C SER A 401 -8.62 17.50 -19.18
N MET A 402 -8.43 18.04 -20.41
CA MET A 402 -9.51 18.51 -21.26
C MET A 402 -10.44 17.37 -21.69
N GLN A 403 -9.86 16.24 -22.11
CA GLN A 403 -10.63 15.06 -22.51
C GLN A 403 -11.49 14.53 -21.37
N GLN A 404 -10.90 14.35 -20.18
CA GLN A 404 -11.63 13.89 -19.00
C GLN A 404 -12.67 14.92 -18.54
N PHE A 405 -12.35 16.20 -18.59
CA PHE A 405 -13.27 17.28 -18.24
C PHE A 405 -14.51 17.27 -19.12
N GLY A 406 -14.38 16.90 -20.40
CA GLY A 406 -15.46 16.84 -21.39
C GLY A 406 -16.18 15.49 -21.47
N ASP A 407 -15.70 14.47 -20.78
CA ASP A 407 -16.31 13.13 -20.83
C ASP A 407 -17.68 13.13 -20.14
N GLN A 408 -18.71 12.69 -20.86
CA GLN A 408 -20.10 12.67 -20.36
C GLN A 408 -20.29 11.73 -19.16
N LEU A 409 -19.56 10.60 -19.12
CA LEU A 409 -19.63 9.67 -17.99
C LEU A 409 -18.98 10.31 -16.75
N SER A 410 -17.84 10.94 -16.94
CA SER A 410 -17.16 11.69 -15.87
C SER A 410 -18.07 12.81 -15.31
N ILE A 411 -18.74 13.58 -16.16
CA ILE A 411 -19.64 14.66 -15.75
C ILE A 411 -20.81 14.12 -14.90
N LYS A 412 -21.35 12.94 -15.23
CA LYS A 412 -22.52 12.34 -14.55
C LYS A 412 -22.17 11.64 -13.25
N HIS A 413 -21.04 10.94 -13.21
CA HIS A 413 -20.74 9.97 -12.15
C HIS A 413 -19.58 10.38 -11.23
N THR A 414 -18.72 11.31 -11.66
CA THR A 414 -17.61 11.76 -10.82
C THR A 414 -18.09 12.74 -9.75
N PRO A 415 -17.67 12.61 -8.50
CA PRO A 415 -17.99 13.57 -7.42
C PRO A 415 -17.59 15.00 -7.78
N ILE A 416 -18.38 15.97 -7.32
CA ILE A 416 -18.19 17.40 -7.65
C ILE A 416 -16.78 17.88 -7.29
N MET A 417 -16.23 17.50 -6.13
CA MET A 417 -14.88 17.89 -5.73
C MET A 417 -13.82 17.42 -6.74
N GLN A 418 -13.96 16.24 -7.30
CA GLN A 418 -13.04 15.74 -8.33
C GLN A 418 -13.18 16.53 -9.64
N GLN A 419 -14.40 16.91 -10.01
CA GLN A 419 -14.64 17.76 -11.19
C GLN A 419 -14.03 19.15 -11.03
N GLU A 420 -14.09 19.73 -9.83
CA GLU A 420 -13.43 21.00 -9.47
C GLU A 420 -11.91 20.88 -9.58
N MET A 421 -11.33 19.79 -9.07
CA MET A 421 -9.91 19.53 -9.20
C MET A 421 -9.45 19.43 -10.66
N MET A 422 -10.22 18.72 -11.50
CA MET A 422 -9.94 18.64 -12.94
C MET A 422 -9.96 20.04 -13.57
N ALA A 423 -10.95 20.87 -13.24
CA ALA A 423 -11.03 22.25 -13.71
C ALA A 423 -9.82 23.09 -13.24
N GLN A 424 -9.39 22.94 -12.00
CA GLN A 424 -8.20 23.61 -11.46
C GLN A 424 -6.93 23.20 -12.22
N THR A 425 -6.67 21.89 -12.37
CA THR A 425 -5.51 21.39 -13.11
C THR A 425 -5.51 21.88 -14.54
N LEU A 426 -6.68 21.84 -15.21
CA LEU A 426 -6.84 22.30 -16.59
C LEU A 426 -6.55 23.81 -16.73
N LEU A 427 -7.07 24.65 -15.84
CA LEU A 427 -6.84 26.08 -15.90
C LEU A 427 -5.40 26.47 -15.59
N ILE A 428 -4.77 25.83 -14.59
CA ILE A 428 -3.36 26.07 -14.28
C ILE A 428 -2.49 25.65 -15.47
N SER A 429 -2.67 24.44 -16.01
CA SER A 429 -1.89 23.97 -17.16
C SER A 429 -2.12 24.80 -18.42
N ALA A 430 -3.37 25.24 -18.69
CA ALA A 430 -3.67 26.14 -19.80
C ALA A 430 -2.91 27.47 -19.70
N GLY A 431 -2.79 28.02 -18.48
CA GLY A 431 -2.02 29.24 -18.25
C GLY A 431 -0.53 29.09 -18.54
N TYR A 432 0.08 27.99 -18.12
CA TYR A 432 1.49 27.68 -18.43
C TYR A 432 1.70 27.40 -19.92
N VAL A 433 0.85 26.57 -20.53
CA VAL A 433 0.93 26.29 -21.99
C VAL A 433 0.71 27.56 -22.81
N HIS A 434 -0.19 28.45 -22.42
CA HIS A 434 -0.36 29.74 -23.11
C HIS A 434 0.91 30.58 -23.14
N ARG A 435 1.70 30.58 -22.04
CA ARG A 435 2.96 31.36 -21.98
C ARG A 435 4.09 30.72 -22.76
N LEU A 436 4.19 29.37 -22.72
CA LEU A 436 5.28 28.63 -23.36
C LEU A 436 4.99 28.35 -24.84
N GLN A 437 3.75 27.97 -25.17
CA GLN A 437 3.32 27.60 -26.51
C GLN A 437 1.91 28.10 -26.85
N PRO A 438 1.74 29.41 -27.08
CA PRO A 438 0.42 30.02 -27.30
C PRO A 438 -0.30 29.44 -28.53
N MET A 439 0.44 29.00 -29.56
CA MET A 439 -0.13 28.42 -30.78
C MET A 439 -0.77 27.03 -30.49
N PHE A 440 -0.20 26.24 -29.59
CA PHE A 440 -0.77 24.98 -29.20
C PHE A 440 -2.12 25.17 -28.51
N LEU A 441 -2.20 26.07 -27.51
CA LEU A 441 -3.45 26.37 -26.83
C LEU A 441 -4.50 26.93 -27.80
N PHE A 442 -4.09 27.78 -28.74
CA PHE A 442 -4.97 28.31 -29.80
C PHE A 442 -5.56 27.19 -30.64
N THR A 443 -4.76 26.20 -31.05
CA THR A 443 -5.22 25.05 -31.83
C THR A 443 -6.15 24.16 -31.03
N LEU A 444 -5.77 23.83 -29.79
CA LEU A 444 -6.57 23.00 -28.89
C LEU A 444 -7.94 23.64 -28.61
N ALA A 445 -8.01 24.94 -28.35
CA ALA A 445 -9.26 25.66 -28.08
C ALA A 445 -10.20 25.74 -29.30
N ARG A 446 -9.72 25.50 -30.51
CA ARG A 446 -10.54 25.37 -31.72
C ARG A 446 -10.79 23.93 -32.14
N SER A 447 -10.26 22.96 -31.39
CA SER A 447 -10.50 21.55 -31.63
C SER A 447 -11.92 21.13 -31.25
N SER A 448 -12.38 20.04 -31.86
CA SER A 448 -13.65 19.41 -31.47
C SER A 448 -13.65 18.96 -30.00
N THR A 449 -12.49 18.56 -29.48
CA THR A 449 -12.33 18.14 -28.07
C THR A 449 -12.74 19.23 -27.09
N PHE A 450 -12.23 20.45 -27.28
CA PHE A 450 -12.58 21.59 -26.44
C PHE A 450 -14.06 21.96 -26.58
N LEU A 451 -14.56 22.11 -27.83
CA LEU A 451 -15.94 22.51 -28.08
C LEU A 451 -16.93 21.50 -27.51
N ASN A 452 -16.65 20.20 -27.70
CA ASN A 452 -17.47 19.13 -27.11
C ASN A 452 -17.41 19.12 -25.58
N ALA A 453 -16.23 19.36 -25.01
CA ALA A 453 -16.06 19.43 -23.55
C ALA A 453 -16.94 20.51 -22.92
N ILE A 454 -16.89 21.73 -23.47
CA ILE A 454 -17.73 22.83 -23.00
C ILE A 454 -19.21 22.54 -23.25
N SER A 455 -19.60 22.08 -24.46
CA SER A 455 -20.99 21.75 -24.78
C SER A 455 -21.57 20.66 -23.87
N ASN A 456 -20.83 19.59 -23.60
CA ASN A 456 -21.24 18.51 -22.70
C ASN A 456 -21.46 19.02 -21.26
N ARG A 457 -20.60 19.91 -20.79
CA ARG A 457 -20.74 20.55 -19.48
C ARG A 457 -21.98 21.44 -19.39
N LEU A 458 -22.21 22.28 -20.41
CA LEU A 458 -23.36 23.17 -20.46
C LEU A 458 -24.68 22.39 -20.57
N ALA A 459 -24.67 21.24 -21.23
CA ALA A 459 -25.84 20.36 -21.33
C ALA A 459 -26.10 19.54 -20.04
N SER A 460 -25.21 19.59 -19.04
CA SER A 460 -25.38 18.84 -17.80
C SER A 460 -26.57 19.33 -16.97
N THR A 461 -27.25 18.42 -16.30
CA THR A 461 -28.32 18.75 -15.33
C THR A 461 -27.80 19.38 -14.05
N SER A 462 -26.53 19.11 -13.69
CA SER A 462 -25.89 19.67 -12.50
C SER A 462 -25.53 21.15 -12.69
N PRO A 463 -26.03 22.07 -11.85
CA PRO A 463 -25.67 23.48 -11.92
C PRO A 463 -24.16 23.70 -11.75
N ARG A 464 -23.53 22.92 -10.86
CA ARG A 464 -22.10 23.02 -10.61
C ARG A 464 -21.27 22.59 -11.83
N ALA A 465 -21.65 21.52 -12.52
CA ALA A 465 -20.98 21.10 -13.73
C ALA A 465 -21.10 22.14 -14.86
N ARG A 466 -22.27 22.79 -14.99
CA ARG A 466 -22.46 23.94 -15.92
C ARG A 466 -21.59 25.12 -15.57
N PHE A 467 -21.54 25.50 -14.28
CA PHE A 467 -20.64 26.56 -13.81
C PHE A 467 -19.17 26.30 -14.17
N LEU A 468 -18.67 25.08 -13.91
CA LEU A 468 -17.30 24.69 -14.28
C LEU A 468 -17.09 24.76 -15.80
N GLY A 469 -18.07 24.38 -16.61
CA GLY A 469 -18.02 24.52 -18.07
C GLY A 469 -17.94 25.97 -18.52
N MET A 470 -18.77 26.85 -17.95
CA MET A 470 -18.78 28.30 -18.25
C MET A 470 -17.44 28.94 -17.88
N ILE A 471 -16.89 28.63 -16.68
CA ILE A 471 -15.67 29.25 -16.20
C ILE A 471 -14.44 28.81 -17.02
N VAL A 472 -14.33 27.52 -17.34
CA VAL A 472 -13.25 27.00 -18.19
C VAL A 472 -13.34 27.60 -19.61
N GLY A 473 -14.53 27.59 -20.20
CA GLY A 473 -14.77 28.19 -21.54
C GLY A 473 -14.39 29.65 -21.60
N THR A 474 -14.89 30.45 -20.66
CA THR A 474 -14.59 31.90 -20.58
C THR A 474 -13.09 32.13 -20.38
N THR A 475 -12.46 31.43 -19.43
CA THR A 475 -11.06 31.69 -19.09
C THR A 475 -10.12 31.31 -20.24
N ILE A 476 -10.33 30.17 -20.92
CA ILE A 476 -9.53 29.83 -22.09
C ILE A 476 -9.78 30.82 -23.24
N SER A 477 -11.02 31.20 -23.48
CA SER A 477 -11.34 32.25 -24.48
C SER A 477 -10.68 33.60 -24.15
N GLU A 478 -10.60 33.98 -22.87
CA GLU A 478 -9.89 35.21 -22.45
C GLU A 478 -8.37 35.13 -22.75
N LEU A 479 -7.76 33.97 -22.72
CA LEU A 479 -6.33 33.79 -23.02
C LEU A 479 -6.02 33.93 -24.51
N ILE A 480 -6.90 33.46 -25.39
CA ILE A 480 -6.61 33.32 -26.83
C ILE A 480 -7.36 34.29 -27.72
N ASP A 481 -8.56 34.74 -27.33
CA ASP A 481 -9.43 35.51 -28.21
C ASP A 481 -9.33 37.02 -27.97
N LYS A 482 -9.54 37.75 -29.04
CA LYS A 482 -9.65 39.23 -28.96
C LYS A 482 -10.87 39.65 -28.14
N PRO A 483 -10.86 40.81 -27.46
CA PRO A 483 -11.93 41.24 -26.56
C PRO A 483 -13.34 41.17 -27.14
N ASP A 484 -13.46 41.38 -28.45
CA ASP A 484 -14.75 41.46 -29.15
C ASP A 484 -15.37 40.06 -29.43
N VAL A 485 -14.55 39.02 -29.44
CA VAL A 485 -14.94 37.64 -29.83
C VAL A 485 -14.92 36.69 -28.64
N ARG A 486 -14.60 37.21 -27.45
CA ARG A 486 -14.51 36.37 -26.22
C ARG A 486 -15.83 35.74 -25.85
N MET A 487 -15.79 34.49 -25.49
CA MET A 487 -16.94 33.76 -24.93
C MET A 487 -17.40 34.41 -23.61
N LYS A 488 -18.65 34.86 -23.56
CA LYS A 488 -19.23 35.53 -22.39
C LYS A 488 -20.55 34.87 -22.03
N PHE A 489 -20.66 34.48 -20.77
CA PHE A 489 -21.91 33.98 -20.18
C PHE A 489 -22.43 35.03 -19.21
N ASN A 490 -23.60 35.65 -19.54
CA ASN A 490 -24.21 36.68 -18.72
C ASN A 490 -25.06 36.09 -17.60
N THR A 491 -24.41 35.36 -16.70
CA THR A 491 -25.05 34.74 -15.51
C THR A 491 -24.44 35.33 -14.25
N GLN A 492 -25.27 35.50 -13.21
CA GLN A 492 -24.82 36.03 -11.90
C GLN A 492 -23.69 35.17 -11.29
N GLU A 493 -23.67 33.86 -11.59
CA GLU A 493 -22.64 32.94 -11.12
C GLU A 493 -21.23 33.29 -11.63
N MET A 494 -21.13 33.95 -12.79
CA MET A 494 -19.85 34.34 -13.39
C MET A 494 -19.29 35.67 -12.83
N GLU A 495 -20.07 36.38 -12.02
CA GLU A 495 -19.64 37.64 -11.35
C GLU A 495 -19.23 37.37 -9.88
N THR A 496 -19.24 36.13 -9.43
CA THR A 496 -18.89 35.76 -8.07
C THR A 496 -17.36 35.84 -7.82
N PRO A 497 -16.94 36.10 -6.58
CA PRO A 497 -15.52 36.01 -6.21
C PRO A 497 -14.89 34.66 -6.51
N GLU A 498 -15.68 33.59 -6.47
CA GLU A 498 -15.24 32.24 -6.83
C GLU A 498 -14.90 32.12 -8.33
N ALA A 499 -15.75 32.70 -9.20
CA ALA A 499 -15.47 32.73 -10.64
C ALA A 499 -14.18 33.52 -10.95
N GLU A 500 -13.95 34.61 -10.24
CA GLU A 500 -12.70 35.37 -10.36
C GLU A 500 -11.50 34.57 -9.88
N TRP A 501 -11.63 33.82 -8.78
CA TRP A 501 -10.60 32.92 -8.27
C TRP A 501 -10.19 31.88 -9.31
N TYR A 502 -11.15 31.22 -9.97
CA TYR A 502 -10.85 30.27 -11.04
C TYR A 502 -10.13 30.92 -12.23
N ARG A 503 -10.53 32.11 -12.66
CA ARG A 503 -9.85 32.87 -13.75
C ARG A 503 -8.40 33.17 -13.39
N MET A 504 -8.14 33.50 -12.11
CA MET A 504 -6.79 33.78 -11.63
C MET A 504 -5.87 32.56 -11.70
N LEU A 505 -6.39 31.34 -11.59
CA LEU A 505 -5.58 30.12 -11.71
C LEU A 505 -4.83 30.04 -13.06
N ALA A 506 -5.43 30.50 -14.15
CA ALA A 506 -4.77 30.52 -15.45
C ALA A 506 -3.68 31.62 -15.59
N ARG A 507 -3.63 32.58 -14.65
CA ARG A 507 -2.65 33.68 -14.65
C ARG A 507 -1.47 33.43 -13.71
N LEU A 508 -1.48 32.32 -12.96
CA LEU A 508 -0.42 31.97 -12.01
C LEU A 508 0.93 31.77 -12.71
N ASN A 509 1.97 32.26 -12.06
CA ASN A 509 3.36 32.04 -12.45
C ASN A 509 4.17 31.70 -11.19
N ASP A 510 4.13 30.46 -10.79
CA ASP A 510 4.81 29.93 -9.59
C ASP A 510 6.23 29.49 -9.95
N GLY A 511 7.07 30.45 -10.36
CA GLY A 511 8.49 30.19 -10.58
C GLY A 511 9.27 30.16 -9.28
N PHE A 512 10.44 29.53 -9.31
CA PHE A 512 11.41 29.58 -8.20
C PHE A 512 12.78 30.03 -8.73
N THR A 513 13.64 30.47 -7.81
CA THR A 513 15.06 30.80 -8.13
C THR A 513 15.91 29.56 -7.91
N LYS A 514 17.02 29.42 -8.66
CA LYS A 514 17.96 28.28 -8.48
C LYS A 514 18.58 28.19 -7.08
N ASP A 515 18.60 29.34 -6.37
CA ASP A 515 19.14 29.46 -5.01
C ASP A 515 18.04 29.39 -3.93
N GLU A 516 16.87 28.77 -4.26
CA GLU A 516 15.77 28.65 -3.29
C GLU A 516 16.18 27.84 -2.06
N ASP A 517 15.93 28.39 -0.88
CA ASP A 517 16.29 27.75 0.37
C ASP A 517 15.22 26.73 0.81
N LEU A 518 15.51 25.45 0.62
CA LEU A 518 14.64 24.34 1.03
C LEU A 518 14.51 24.20 2.56
N THR A 519 15.40 24.80 3.34
CA THR A 519 15.33 24.73 4.80
C THR A 519 14.09 25.41 5.36
N THR A 520 13.45 26.27 4.58
CA THR A 520 12.17 26.91 4.91
C THR A 520 11.04 25.91 5.14
N LEU A 521 11.12 24.71 4.53
CA LEU A 521 10.14 23.63 4.67
C LEU A 521 10.29 22.86 5.99
N LEU A 522 11.43 22.98 6.67
CA LEU A 522 11.62 22.32 7.97
C LEU A 522 10.70 22.93 9.03
N PRO A 523 10.06 22.11 9.87
CA PRO A 523 9.27 22.62 10.99
C PRO A 523 10.20 23.35 11.97
N ASN A 524 10.04 24.66 12.08
CA ASN A 524 10.77 25.50 13.04
C ASN A 524 10.52 25.04 14.47
N LYS A 525 11.49 24.36 15.07
CA LYS A 525 11.48 23.96 16.49
C LYS A 525 11.52 25.14 17.49
N GLY A 526 11.54 26.39 17.02
CA GLY A 526 11.80 27.56 17.86
C GLY A 526 10.82 28.73 17.73
N ARG A 527 9.81 28.66 16.86
CA ARG A 527 8.82 29.74 16.78
C ARG A 527 7.71 29.49 17.81
N THR A 528 7.95 29.86 19.06
CA THR A 528 6.90 30.14 20.03
C THR A 528 5.91 31.08 19.35
N GLU A 529 4.69 30.61 19.16
CA GLU A 529 3.56 31.43 18.71
C GLU A 529 3.45 32.60 19.67
N THR A 530 3.96 33.76 19.28
CA THR A 530 3.51 35.02 19.84
C THR A 530 2.10 35.20 19.35
N SER A 531 1.16 34.63 20.11
CA SER A 531 -0.25 34.89 19.93
C SER A 531 -0.50 36.36 20.11
N SER A 532 -0.63 37.10 19.00
CA SER A 532 -1.29 38.38 19.00
C SER A 532 -2.74 38.11 19.38
N LYS A 533 -3.05 38.42 20.64
CA LYS A 533 -4.41 38.44 21.18
C LYS A 533 -5.23 39.49 20.39
N SER A 534 -5.85 39.09 19.31
CA SER A 534 -7.01 39.78 18.78
C SER A 534 -8.22 39.28 19.54
N LYS A 535 -8.79 40.13 20.39
CA LYS A 535 -10.04 39.91 21.10
C LYS A 535 -11.14 39.67 20.07
N PRO A 536 -11.97 38.62 20.16
CA PRO A 536 -13.21 38.58 19.41
C PRO A 536 -14.22 39.49 20.12
N LEU A 537 -14.64 40.52 19.41
CA LEU A 537 -15.84 41.28 19.71
C LEU A 537 -17.01 40.49 19.12
N PHE A 538 -17.82 39.93 19.95
CA PHE A 538 -19.24 39.60 19.86
C PHE A 538 -19.50 38.32 20.69
N SER A 539 -19.86 38.58 21.95
CA SER A 539 -20.51 37.61 22.83
C SER A 539 -22.02 37.64 22.59
N VAL A 540 -22.57 36.53 22.14
CA VAL A 540 -24.00 36.27 22.26
C VAL A 540 -24.19 35.25 23.34
N ASP A 541 -24.78 35.67 24.44
CA ASP A 541 -25.19 34.87 25.59
C ASP A 541 -26.26 33.84 25.21
N LEU A 542 -25.99 32.58 25.45
CA LEU A 542 -26.99 31.51 25.57
C LEU A 542 -26.91 30.89 26.96
N PRO A 543 -28.04 30.68 27.67
CA PRO A 543 -28.04 30.40 29.09
C PRO A 543 -27.68 28.97 29.41
N LYS A 544 -26.83 28.83 30.43
CA LYS A 544 -26.47 27.58 31.10
C LYS A 544 -27.69 26.91 31.73
N ARG A 545 -28.02 25.70 31.34
CA ARG A 545 -28.89 24.82 32.14
C ARG A 545 -28.05 23.98 33.10
N GLN A 546 -28.31 24.25 34.37
CA GLN A 546 -27.78 23.49 35.51
C GLN A 546 -28.42 22.11 35.58
N SER A 547 -27.60 21.10 35.82
CA SER A 547 -27.99 19.76 36.15
C SER A 547 -28.32 19.68 37.66
N LYS A 548 -29.57 19.38 38.03
CA LYS A 548 -29.93 18.93 39.38
C LYS A 548 -30.20 17.41 39.37
N LYS A 549 -29.44 16.72 40.21
CA LYS A 549 -29.77 15.34 40.68
C LYS A 549 -31.08 15.36 41.40
N ALA A 550 -31.98 14.43 41.14
CA ALA A 550 -32.94 13.90 42.10
C ALA A 550 -33.38 12.50 41.68
N SER A 551 -33.42 11.65 42.67
CA SER A 551 -33.71 10.24 42.73
C SER A 551 -35.22 9.96 42.74
N LEU A 552 -35.58 8.69 42.40
CA LEU A 552 -36.69 7.85 42.84
C LEU A 552 -37.98 7.79 42.03
N ARG A 553 -38.26 6.53 41.74
CA ARG A 553 -39.55 5.79 41.65
C ARG A 553 -40.18 5.60 40.28
N SER A 554 -40.19 4.31 39.90
CA SER A 554 -41.15 3.69 38.97
C SER A 554 -42.63 3.83 39.43
N PRO A 555 -43.64 3.68 38.57
CA PRO A 555 -43.94 2.40 37.91
C PRO A 555 -44.62 2.49 36.51
N THR A 556 -44.45 1.36 35.75
CA THR A 556 -45.40 0.65 34.85
C THR A 556 -46.21 1.44 33.80
N THR A 557 -46.07 1.12 32.56
CA THR A 557 -46.94 0.30 31.69
C THR A 557 -46.50 0.36 30.20
N SER A 558 -46.32 -0.83 29.68
CA SER A 558 -46.55 -1.38 28.31
C SER A 558 -46.60 -0.47 27.08
N ASN A 559 -45.75 -0.73 26.09
CA ASN A 559 -46.12 -1.41 24.82
C ASN A 559 -44.93 -1.64 23.90
N GLN A 560 -44.77 -2.88 23.57
CA GLN A 560 -44.23 -3.59 22.45
C GLN A 560 -43.79 -2.78 21.22
N LEU A 561 -42.53 -3.05 20.76
CA LEU A 561 -42.27 -3.46 19.40
C LEU A 561 -40.88 -4.18 19.34
N SER A 562 -40.93 -5.36 18.79
CA SER A 562 -40.00 -6.45 18.78
C SER A 562 -38.80 -6.24 17.84
N GLY A 563 -37.59 -6.50 18.33
CA GLY A 563 -36.41 -6.85 17.55
C GLY A 563 -35.74 -8.06 18.18
N PRO A 564 -35.10 -8.96 17.44
CA PRO A 564 -34.67 -10.27 17.93
C PRO A 564 -33.49 -10.15 18.89
N ARG A 565 -33.69 -10.67 20.09
CA ARG A 565 -32.74 -10.77 21.18
C ARG A 565 -32.08 -12.13 21.12
N ILE A 566 -30.75 -12.17 21.06
CA ILE A 566 -29.95 -13.38 21.22
C ILE A 566 -30.14 -13.84 22.67
N VAL A 567 -30.64 -15.05 22.84
CA VAL A 567 -30.74 -15.72 24.13
C VAL A 567 -29.53 -16.63 24.29
N GLU A 568 -28.76 -16.35 25.32
CA GLU A 568 -27.67 -17.21 25.79
C GLU A 568 -28.28 -18.43 26.46
N VAL A 569 -28.00 -19.62 25.91
CA VAL A 569 -28.40 -20.89 26.46
C VAL A 569 -27.27 -21.36 27.36
N THR A 570 -27.55 -21.46 28.66
CA THR A 570 -26.66 -22.13 29.63
C THR A 570 -26.79 -23.63 29.44
N ASP A 571 -25.68 -24.30 29.12
CA ASP A 571 -25.56 -25.75 29.00
C ASP A 571 -25.45 -26.39 30.40
N ASP A 572 -26.32 -27.37 30.63
CA ASP A 572 -26.12 -28.42 31.60
C ASP A 572 -25.15 -29.47 31.07
N PRO A 573 -24.31 -30.09 31.92
CA PRO A 573 -23.30 -31.01 31.44
C PRO A 573 -23.89 -32.42 31.27
N GLU A 574 -24.13 -32.80 30.02
CA GLU A 574 -24.27 -34.21 29.66
C GLU A 574 -23.02 -34.64 28.85
N GLU A 575 -22.37 -35.67 29.36
CA GLU A 575 -21.22 -36.34 28.74
C GLU A 575 -21.61 -36.92 27.40
N ASP A 576 -21.08 -36.35 26.32
CA ASP A 576 -21.11 -36.98 25.00
C ASP A 576 -19.68 -37.19 24.52
N ASP A 577 -19.34 -38.46 24.35
CA ASP A 577 -18.13 -39.03 23.74
C ASP A 577 -18.03 -38.56 22.26
N LEU A 578 -17.51 -37.36 22.06
CA LEU A 578 -17.08 -36.94 20.74
C LEU A 578 -15.69 -37.45 20.42
N VAL A 579 -15.62 -38.52 19.63
CA VAL A 579 -14.39 -38.99 19.01
C VAL A 579 -13.80 -37.87 18.17
N PRO A 580 -12.54 -37.42 18.37
CA PRO A 580 -11.93 -36.39 17.55
C PRO A 580 -11.91 -36.81 16.09
N TYR A 581 -12.38 -35.92 15.19
CA TYR A 581 -12.24 -36.13 13.75
C TYR A 581 -10.77 -36.43 13.42
N GLY A 582 -10.54 -37.51 12.68
CA GLY A 582 -9.22 -37.83 12.16
C GLY A 582 -8.68 -36.64 11.34
N LYS A 583 -7.42 -36.29 11.62
CA LYS A 583 -6.69 -35.32 10.79
C LYS A 583 -6.89 -35.71 9.32
N VAL A 584 -7.35 -34.78 8.52
CA VAL A 584 -7.29 -34.87 7.07
C VAL A 584 -5.81 -35.03 6.72
N ASP A 585 -5.46 -36.06 5.93
CA ASP A 585 -4.11 -36.27 5.43
C ASP A 585 -3.62 -34.96 4.80
N SER A 586 -2.53 -34.43 5.34
CA SER A 586 -1.83 -33.27 4.77
C SER A 586 -1.25 -33.68 3.42
N ASP A 587 -1.50 -32.85 2.43
CA ASP A 587 -0.97 -32.97 1.07
C ASP A 587 0.57 -33.02 1.14
N PRO A 588 1.27 -33.93 0.46
CA PRO A 588 2.72 -34.04 0.54
C PRO A 588 3.51 -32.83 0.02
N GLU A 589 2.84 -31.85 -0.57
CA GLU A 589 3.44 -30.56 -0.96
C GLU A 589 3.59 -29.56 0.22
N ASP A 590 2.94 -29.80 1.37
CA ASP A 590 2.99 -28.92 2.55
C ASP A 590 4.18 -29.21 3.50
N GLU A 591 4.98 -30.25 3.25
CA GLU A 591 6.09 -30.62 4.15
C GLU A 591 7.33 -29.71 4.06
N ASP A 592 7.47 -28.91 3.01
CA ASP A 592 8.61 -28.00 2.80
C ASP A 592 8.34 -26.52 3.18
N GLU A 593 7.12 -26.15 3.53
CA GLU A 593 6.81 -24.80 4.01
C GLU A 593 6.88 -24.77 5.55
N ASP A 594 7.97 -24.20 6.05
CA ASP A 594 8.15 -23.85 7.46
C ASP A 594 6.93 -23.06 7.96
N SER A 595 6.09 -23.67 8.79
CA SER A 595 4.86 -23.07 9.35
C SER A 595 5.10 -21.79 10.17
N THR A 596 6.37 -21.42 10.39
CA THR A 596 6.77 -20.15 11.03
C THR A 596 6.88 -18.99 10.05
N LEU A 597 6.90 -19.27 8.74
CA LEU A 597 6.90 -18.27 7.68
C LEU A 597 5.47 -18.01 7.19
N VAL A 598 4.62 -17.46 8.02
CA VAL A 598 3.37 -16.84 7.55
C VAL A 598 3.78 -15.63 6.69
N GLN A 599 3.93 -15.84 5.39
CA GLN A 599 4.10 -14.78 4.42
C GLN A 599 2.78 -14.01 4.36
N ARG A 600 2.66 -12.96 5.16
CA ARG A 600 1.50 -12.04 5.16
C ARG A 600 1.28 -11.35 3.81
N ASN A 601 2.19 -11.50 2.86
CA ASN A 601 2.16 -10.92 1.53
C ASN A 601 1.88 -11.94 0.42
N LYS A 602 1.62 -13.23 0.72
CA LYS A 602 1.14 -14.15 -0.31
C LYS A 602 -0.29 -13.73 -0.64
N PRO A 603 -0.60 -13.33 -1.88
CA PRO A 603 -1.95 -12.96 -2.25
C PRO A 603 -2.87 -14.16 -2.00
N THR A 604 -3.94 -13.94 -1.26
CA THR A 604 -4.97 -14.95 -1.02
C THR A 604 -6.00 -14.89 -2.14
N ALA A 605 -6.51 -16.07 -2.54
CA ALA A 605 -7.56 -16.14 -3.55
C ALA A 605 -8.79 -15.31 -3.10
N PRO A 606 -9.42 -14.54 -4.01
CA PRO A 606 -10.57 -13.72 -3.67
C PRO A 606 -11.75 -14.59 -3.22
N VAL A 607 -12.39 -14.20 -2.12
CA VAL A 607 -13.56 -14.91 -1.54
C VAL A 607 -14.88 -14.27 -1.98
N TYR A 608 -14.86 -12.97 -2.26
CA TYR A 608 -16.02 -12.19 -2.70
C TYR A 608 -15.86 -11.71 -4.14
N ILE A 609 -16.98 -11.55 -4.85
CA ILE A 609 -16.99 -11.04 -6.24
C ILE A 609 -16.41 -9.62 -6.31
N ARG A 610 -16.64 -8.80 -5.31
CA ARG A 610 -16.09 -7.46 -5.21
C ARG A 610 -14.56 -7.47 -5.13
N ASP A 611 -13.98 -8.39 -4.37
CA ASP A 611 -12.53 -8.56 -4.26
C ASP A 611 -11.92 -9.13 -5.55
N LEU A 612 -12.66 -10.02 -6.24
CA LEU A 612 -12.31 -10.52 -7.56
C LEU A 612 -12.22 -9.38 -8.58
N ILE A 613 -13.21 -8.50 -8.63
CA ILE A 613 -13.22 -7.32 -9.51
C ILE A 613 -12.03 -6.42 -9.22
N ALA A 614 -11.76 -6.13 -7.94
CA ALA A 614 -10.62 -5.31 -7.54
C ALA A 614 -9.28 -5.94 -7.95
N SER A 615 -9.16 -7.26 -7.84
CA SER A 615 -7.94 -8.00 -8.18
C SER A 615 -7.73 -8.15 -9.69
N LEU A 616 -8.80 -8.27 -10.48
CA LEU A 616 -8.71 -8.28 -11.95
C LEU A 616 -8.38 -6.90 -12.54
N ARG A 617 -8.69 -5.82 -11.84
CA ARG A 617 -8.30 -4.45 -12.23
C ARG A 617 -6.86 -4.11 -11.85
N ASP A 618 -6.26 -4.89 -10.96
CA ASP A 618 -4.88 -4.67 -10.51
C ASP A 618 -3.90 -5.19 -11.57
N THR A 619 -3.46 -4.30 -12.45
CA THR A 619 -2.47 -4.59 -13.50
C THR A 619 -1.02 -4.42 -13.03
N GLU A 620 -0.78 -4.16 -11.75
CA GLU A 620 0.56 -3.94 -11.20
C GLU A 620 1.11 -5.18 -10.48
N ASN A 621 0.23 -6.05 -9.97
CA ASN A 621 0.61 -7.21 -9.17
C ASN A 621 0.29 -8.52 -9.90
N TYR A 622 1.32 -9.14 -10.48
CA TYR A 622 1.22 -10.41 -11.21
C TYR A 622 0.52 -11.50 -10.39
N ASP A 623 1.00 -11.77 -9.18
CA ASP A 623 0.51 -12.89 -8.36
C ASP A 623 -0.98 -12.73 -8.02
N ARG A 624 -1.40 -11.50 -7.72
CA ARG A 624 -2.78 -11.18 -7.39
C ARG A 624 -3.69 -11.30 -8.62
N HIS A 625 -3.24 -10.82 -9.75
CA HIS A 625 -3.99 -10.86 -11.00
C HIS A 625 -4.13 -12.30 -11.53
N SER A 626 -3.04 -13.05 -11.55
CA SER A 626 -3.01 -14.45 -11.96
C SER A 626 -3.90 -15.33 -11.07
N LEU A 627 -3.81 -15.15 -9.74
CA LEU A 627 -4.63 -15.88 -8.78
C LEU A 627 -6.11 -15.52 -8.89
N ALA A 628 -6.44 -14.25 -9.15
CA ALA A 628 -7.79 -13.80 -9.39
C ALA A 628 -8.38 -14.45 -10.66
N LEU A 629 -7.65 -14.46 -11.77
CA LEU A 629 -8.09 -15.04 -13.03
C LEU A 629 -8.28 -16.56 -12.92
N THR A 630 -7.34 -17.27 -12.29
CA THR A 630 -7.40 -18.73 -12.06
C THR A 630 -8.59 -19.11 -11.19
N SER A 631 -8.89 -18.33 -10.15
CA SER A 631 -10.01 -18.61 -9.23
C SER A 631 -11.36 -18.08 -9.69
N ALA A 632 -11.42 -17.20 -10.72
CA ALA A 632 -12.62 -16.52 -11.17
C ALA A 632 -13.78 -17.46 -11.51
N SER A 633 -13.54 -18.44 -12.38
CA SER A 633 -14.56 -19.39 -12.84
C SER A 633 -15.16 -20.20 -11.68
N SER A 634 -14.31 -20.72 -10.78
CA SER A 634 -14.72 -21.51 -9.62
C SER A 634 -15.48 -20.67 -8.58
N LEU A 635 -15.05 -19.43 -8.35
CA LEU A 635 -15.70 -18.50 -7.44
C LEU A 635 -17.11 -18.09 -7.94
N ILE A 636 -17.25 -17.74 -9.22
CA ILE A 636 -18.52 -17.38 -9.82
C ILE A 636 -19.50 -18.55 -9.72
N ARG A 637 -19.09 -19.78 -10.10
CA ARG A 637 -19.93 -20.98 -10.02
C ARG A 637 -20.34 -21.30 -8.57
N ARG A 638 -19.43 -21.17 -7.60
CA ARG A 638 -19.71 -21.40 -6.18
C ARG A 638 -20.68 -20.37 -5.60
N LYS A 639 -20.62 -19.12 -6.05
CA LYS A 639 -21.48 -18.02 -5.58
C LYS A 639 -22.80 -17.93 -6.34
N THR A 640 -22.96 -18.66 -7.46
CA THR A 640 -24.20 -18.72 -8.21
C THR A 640 -25.30 -19.27 -7.31
N GLY A 641 -26.41 -18.54 -7.18
CA GLY A 641 -27.51 -18.91 -6.31
C GLY A 641 -27.30 -18.63 -4.81
N PHE A 642 -26.17 -18.05 -4.42
CA PHE A 642 -25.89 -17.68 -3.04
C PHE A 642 -26.01 -16.15 -2.85
N GLY A 643 -27.21 -15.67 -2.59
CA GLY A 643 -27.50 -14.25 -2.46
C GLY A 643 -27.55 -13.52 -3.81
N LYS A 644 -27.36 -12.20 -3.79
CA LYS A 644 -27.43 -11.32 -4.96
C LYS A 644 -26.07 -10.82 -5.46
N GLU A 645 -24.97 -11.22 -4.80
CA GLU A 645 -23.65 -10.67 -5.04
C GLU A 645 -23.20 -10.81 -6.51
N VAL A 646 -23.38 -12.01 -7.10
CA VAL A 646 -23.05 -12.24 -8.52
C VAL A 646 -23.98 -11.44 -9.43
N SER A 647 -25.30 -11.45 -9.18
CA SER A 647 -26.29 -10.76 -10.02
C SER A 647 -26.11 -9.23 -10.02
N ASP A 648 -25.72 -8.64 -8.87
CA ASP A 648 -25.54 -7.19 -8.73
C ASP A 648 -24.26 -6.71 -9.44
N HIS A 649 -23.21 -7.53 -9.48
CA HIS A 649 -21.93 -7.21 -10.12
C HIS A 649 -21.71 -7.88 -11.48
N ALA A 650 -22.70 -8.63 -12.01
CA ALA A 650 -22.53 -9.44 -13.22
C ALA A 650 -22.12 -8.62 -14.46
N GLU A 651 -22.75 -7.47 -14.68
CA GLU A 651 -22.49 -6.62 -15.85
C GLU A 651 -21.09 -5.95 -15.76
N GLU A 652 -20.71 -5.51 -14.57
CA GLU A 652 -19.40 -4.93 -14.31
C GLU A 652 -18.29 -5.96 -14.52
N LEU A 653 -18.46 -7.15 -13.95
CA LEU A 653 -17.50 -8.25 -14.08
C LEU A 653 -17.39 -8.72 -15.54
N ALA A 654 -18.51 -8.79 -16.26
CA ALA A 654 -18.54 -9.13 -17.69
C ALA A 654 -17.75 -8.11 -18.52
N ALA A 655 -17.97 -6.83 -18.30
CA ALA A 655 -17.26 -5.77 -19.00
C ALA A 655 -15.74 -5.84 -18.77
N ILE A 656 -15.30 -6.11 -17.53
CA ILE A 656 -13.89 -6.29 -17.19
C ILE A 656 -13.32 -7.53 -17.90
N LEU A 657 -13.98 -8.69 -17.80
CA LEU A 657 -13.48 -9.94 -18.39
C LEU A 657 -13.40 -9.87 -19.93
N VAL A 658 -14.34 -9.20 -20.60
CA VAL A 658 -14.28 -8.99 -22.05
C VAL A 658 -13.15 -8.04 -22.44
N GLY A 659 -12.97 -6.97 -21.67
CA GLY A 659 -11.94 -5.96 -21.92
C GLY A 659 -10.54 -6.33 -21.41
N LEU A 660 -10.41 -7.45 -20.66
CA LEU A 660 -9.17 -7.85 -20.02
C LEU A 660 -8.09 -8.15 -21.07
N GLY A 661 -6.97 -7.43 -21.02
CA GLY A 661 -5.75 -7.74 -21.74
C GLY A 661 -4.82 -8.58 -20.89
N ASP A 662 -3.83 -9.22 -21.51
CA ASP A 662 -2.79 -9.97 -20.81
C ASP A 662 -1.50 -9.14 -20.70
N PRO A 663 -1.31 -8.34 -19.64
CA PRO A 663 -0.11 -7.53 -19.46
C PRO A 663 1.08 -8.34 -18.96
N PHE A 664 0.88 -9.59 -18.54
CA PHE A 664 1.85 -10.39 -17.83
C PHE A 664 2.27 -11.69 -18.54
N ASP A 665 1.66 -11.98 -19.70
CA ASP A 665 1.86 -13.24 -20.44
C ASP A 665 1.56 -14.48 -19.57
N ILE A 666 0.33 -14.51 -19.02
CA ILE A 666 -0.12 -15.58 -18.11
C ILE A 666 -0.39 -16.84 -18.91
N ASP A 667 0.12 -17.97 -18.45
CA ASP A 667 -0.15 -19.28 -19.04
C ASP A 667 -1.66 -19.55 -19.08
N ASN A 668 -2.17 -19.93 -20.25
CA ASN A 668 -3.60 -20.23 -20.50
C ASN A 668 -4.58 -19.06 -20.23
N PHE A 669 -4.11 -17.81 -20.34
CA PHE A 669 -4.91 -16.61 -20.08
C PHE A 669 -6.27 -16.62 -20.81
N GLU A 670 -6.26 -16.87 -22.12
CA GLU A 670 -7.49 -16.88 -22.95
C GLU A 670 -8.49 -17.95 -22.50
N GLU A 671 -8.00 -19.11 -22.08
CA GLU A 671 -8.85 -20.21 -21.60
C GLU A 671 -9.45 -19.87 -20.23
N LEU A 672 -8.66 -19.38 -19.29
CA LEU A 672 -9.13 -18.97 -17.97
C LEU A 672 -10.16 -17.84 -18.07
N ARG A 673 -9.93 -16.86 -18.94
CA ARG A 673 -10.87 -15.79 -19.26
C ARG A 673 -12.17 -16.33 -19.82
N LEU A 674 -12.09 -17.23 -20.79
CA LEU A 674 -13.25 -17.88 -21.41
C LEU A 674 -14.07 -18.68 -20.40
N GLN A 675 -13.43 -19.46 -19.52
CA GLN A 675 -14.09 -20.21 -18.46
C GLN A 675 -14.79 -19.30 -17.44
N ALA A 676 -14.23 -18.15 -17.11
CA ALA A 676 -14.87 -17.16 -16.26
C ALA A 676 -16.11 -16.55 -16.92
N LEU A 677 -16.06 -16.24 -18.22
CA LEU A 677 -17.19 -15.73 -19.00
C LEU A 677 -18.33 -16.76 -19.12
N ILE A 678 -18.01 -18.04 -19.36
CA ILE A 678 -18.99 -19.13 -19.37
C ILE A 678 -19.66 -19.23 -17.99
N ALA A 679 -18.91 -19.24 -16.89
CA ALA A 679 -19.46 -19.32 -15.55
C ALA A 679 -20.39 -18.13 -15.26
N LEU A 680 -20.08 -16.94 -15.75
CA LEU A 680 -20.88 -15.75 -15.56
C LEU A 680 -22.20 -15.81 -16.36
N ILE A 681 -22.18 -16.29 -17.61
CA ILE A 681 -23.38 -16.49 -18.41
C ILE A 681 -24.29 -17.53 -17.74
N LEU A 682 -23.73 -18.61 -17.22
CA LEU A 682 -24.47 -19.68 -16.54
C LEU A 682 -25.07 -19.22 -15.19
N SER A 683 -24.50 -18.20 -14.54
CA SER A 683 -25.04 -17.68 -13.29
C SER A 683 -26.44 -17.06 -13.44
N ASP A 684 -26.69 -16.32 -14.51
CA ASP A 684 -27.99 -15.79 -14.90
C ASP A 684 -28.12 -15.72 -16.42
N PRO A 685 -28.50 -16.83 -17.06
CA PRO A 685 -28.56 -16.91 -18.51
C PRO A 685 -29.57 -15.92 -19.12
N GLN A 686 -30.66 -15.61 -18.39
CA GLN A 686 -31.72 -14.74 -18.89
C GLN A 686 -31.32 -13.29 -18.96
N LYS A 687 -30.44 -12.83 -18.04
CA LYS A 687 -29.94 -11.48 -18.01
C LYS A 687 -28.65 -11.35 -18.85
N MET A 688 -27.73 -12.28 -18.68
CA MET A 688 -26.37 -12.14 -19.23
C MET A 688 -26.29 -12.47 -20.72
N ALA A 689 -27.03 -13.48 -21.22
CA ALA A 689 -26.98 -13.82 -22.64
C ALA A 689 -27.48 -12.67 -23.54
N PRO A 690 -28.62 -11.99 -23.28
CA PRO A 690 -29.03 -10.81 -24.04
C PRO A 690 -28.05 -9.61 -23.87
N TRP A 691 -27.44 -9.48 -22.70
CA TRP A 691 -26.46 -8.43 -22.44
C TRP A 691 -25.20 -8.62 -23.31
N PHE A 692 -24.64 -9.84 -23.35
CA PHE A 692 -23.50 -10.17 -24.22
C PHE A 692 -23.85 -10.03 -25.71
N ALA A 693 -25.07 -10.41 -26.13
CA ALA A 693 -25.52 -10.23 -27.51
C ALA A 693 -25.61 -8.76 -27.91
N ARG A 694 -26.06 -7.88 -27.02
CA ARG A 694 -26.11 -6.43 -27.24
C ARG A 694 -24.72 -5.84 -27.35
N ILE A 695 -23.83 -6.14 -26.43
CA ILE A 695 -22.45 -5.64 -26.42
C ILE A 695 -21.67 -6.11 -27.64
N PHE A 696 -21.93 -7.31 -28.14
CA PHE A 696 -21.32 -7.82 -29.36
C PHE A 696 -21.52 -6.87 -30.56
N PHE A 697 -22.67 -6.23 -30.67
CA PHE A 697 -23.00 -5.31 -31.77
C PHE A 697 -22.66 -3.85 -31.44
N GLU A 698 -22.97 -3.39 -30.23
CA GLU A 698 -22.88 -1.99 -29.82
C GLU A 698 -21.50 -1.64 -29.24
N GLY A 699 -20.76 -2.64 -28.72
CA GLY A 699 -19.48 -2.41 -28.10
C GLY A 699 -18.33 -2.15 -29.10
N ASP A 700 -17.40 -1.29 -28.70
CA ASP A 700 -16.18 -1.01 -29.47
C ASP A 700 -15.10 -2.05 -29.11
N PHE A 701 -15.34 -3.31 -29.51
CA PHE A 701 -14.49 -4.44 -29.22
C PHE A 701 -13.71 -4.91 -30.45
N SER A 702 -12.47 -5.38 -30.20
CA SER A 702 -11.63 -6.02 -31.21
C SER A 702 -12.27 -7.34 -31.72
N ILE A 703 -11.81 -7.81 -32.87
CA ILE A 703 -12.29 -9.07 -33.45
C ILE A 703 -12.09 -10.25 -32.48
N ASN A 704 -10.95 -10.28 -31.76
CA ASN A 704 -10.64 -11.33 -30.80
C ASN A 704 -11.63 -11.31 -29.61
N GLN A 705 -11.96 -10.14 -29.08
CA GLN A 705 -12.93 -9.99 -28.01
C GLN A 705 -14.33 -10.41 -28.46
N ARG A 706 -14.73 -10.06 -29.67
CA ARG A 706 -16.00 -10.51 -30.26
C ARG A 706 -16.04 -12.02 -30.46
N THR A 707 -14.94 -12.63 -30.91
CA THR A 707 -14.81 -14.09 -31.03
C THR A 707 -14.93 -14.74 -29.65
N THR A 708 -14.31 -14.20 -28.62
CA THR A 708 -14.43 -14.72 -27.24
C THR A 708 -15.87 -14.64 -26.71
N ILE A 709 -16.60 -13.55 -26.99
CA ILE A 709 -18.04 -13.44 -26.64
C ILE A 709 -18.87 -14.53 -27.31
N LEU A 710 -18.69 -14.76 -28.64
CA LEU A 710 -19.42 -15.79 -29.37
C LEU A 710 -19.09 -17.19 -28.84
N SER A 711 -17.81 -17.47 -28.59
CA SER A 711 -17.37 -18.74 -28.02
C SER A 711 -17.96 -18.99 -26.64
N ALA A 712 -17.98 -17.95 -25.76
CA ALA A 712 -18.59 -18.04 -24.45
C ALA A 712 -20.11 -18.32 -24.52
N LEU A 713 -20.83 -17.63 -25.40
CA LEU A 713 -22.28 -17.89 -25.64
C LEU A 713 -22.54 -19.30 -26.16
N GLY A 714 -21.73 -19.79 -27.13
CA GLY A 714 -21.85 -21.13 -27.68
C GLY A 714 -21.58 -22.24 -26.66
N LEU A 715 -20.48 -22.09 -25.90
CA LEU A 715 -20.08 -23.08 -24.89
C LEU A 715 -21.01 -23.07 -23.67
N SER A 716 -21.51 -21.91 -23.25
CA SER A 716 -22.50 -21.80 -22.16
C SER A 716 -23.85 -22.47 -22.59
N ALA A 717 -24.28 -22.31 -23.85
CA ALA A 717 -25.46 -22.98 -24.37
C ALA A 717 -25.28 -24.51 -24.38
N ARG A 718 -24.09 -25.01 -24.74
CA ARG A 718 -23.75 -26.45 -24.70
C ARG A 718 -23.80 -26.99 -23.27
N GLU A 719 -23.24 -26.22 -22.29
CA GLU A 719 -23.24 -26.60 -20.86
C GLU A 719 -24.69 -26.58 -20.30
N LEU A 720 -25.53 -25.59 -20.67
CA LEU A 720 -26.94 -25.55 -20.32
C LEU A 720 -27.75 -26.74 -20.89
N ALA A 721 -27.28 -27.31 -21.99
CA ALA A 721 -27.87 -28.53 -22.58
C ALA A 721 -27.43 -29.82 -21.87
N GLY A 722 -26.48 -29.74 -20.90
CA GLY A 722 -26.02 -30.89 -20.13
C GLY A 722 -24.78 -31.60 -20.71
N PHE A 723 -24.11 -30.99 -21.70
CA PHE A 723 -22.83 -31.50 -22.22
C PHE A 723 -21.70 -30.86 -21.39
N SER A 724 -20.92 -31.67 -20.64
CA SER A 724 -19.79 -31.18 -19.90
C SER A 724 -18.64 -30.77 -20.82
N ASN A 725 -17.97 -29.67 -20.49
CA ASN A 725 -16.80 -29.16 -21.23
C ASN A 725 -15.46 -29.79 -20.77
N ASP A 726 -15.49 -30.97 -20.14
CA ASP A 726 -14.29 -31.68 -19.63
C ASP A 726 -13.27 -32.07 -20.73
N GLU A 727 -13.66 -31.99 -22.00
CA GLU A 727 -12.75 -32.26 -23.14
C GLU A 727 -11.77 -31.11 -23.42
N LEU A 728 -11.96 -29.93 -22.80
CA LEU A 728 -11.10 -28.74 -22.99
C LEU A 728 -10.10 -28.49 -21.84
N ASN A 729 -10.04 -29.38 -20.87
CA ASN A 729 -9.14 -29.24 -19.73
C ASN A 729 -7.98 -30.26 -19.81
N PRO A 730 -6.79 -29.92 -20.35
CA PRO A 730 -5.67 -30.83 -20.49
C PRO A 730 -5.04 -31.27 -19.16
N GLN A 731 -5.46 -30.72 -18.02
CA GLN A 731 -4.90 -31.07 -16.69
C GLN A 731 -5.62 -32.21 -15.97
N SER A 732 -6.71 -32.76 -16.51
CA SER A 732 -7.44 -33.88 -15.89
C SER A 732 -7.04 -35.29 -16.40
N THR A 733 -5.95 -35.43 -17.14
CA THR A 733 -5.53 -36.72 -17.74
C THR A 733 -4.56 -37.56 -16.91
N ALA A 734 -4.44 -37.30 -15.62
CA ALA A 734 -3.67 -38.16 -14.74
C ALA A 734 -4.53 -38.62 -13.55
N THR A 735 -5.16 -39.77 -13.71
CA THR A 735 -5.88 -40.62 -12.75
C THR A 735 -7.40 -40.67 -12.93
N SER A 736 -7.87 -41.48 -13.88
CA SER A 736 -8.96 -42.42 -13.56
C SER A 736 -9.39 -43.20 -14.81
N SER A 737 -8.76 -44.34 -15.00
CA SER A 737 -9.38 -45.47 -15.68
C SER A 737 -10.40 -46.09 -14.73
N SER A 738 -11.66 -45.69 -14.80
CA SER A 738 -12.80 -46.53 -14.48
C SER A 738 -14.10 -45.80 -14.92
N SER A 739 -14.69 -46.40 -15.93
CA SER A 739 -16.03 -46.21 -16.39
C SER A 739 -17.06 -46.19 -15.27
N ASN A 740 -17.70 -45.01 -15.02
CA ASN A 740 -19.08 -44.92 -14.63
C ASN A 740 -19.54 -43.44 -14.69
N PRO A 741 -20.65 -43.12 -15.38
CA PRO A 741 -21.25 -41.78 -15.27
C PRO A 741 -22.09 -41.75 -13.99
N SER A 742 -21.50 -41.40 -12.88
CA SER A 742 -22.24 -41.19 -11.66
C SER A 742 -21.91 -39.83 -11.08
N LEU A 743 -22.85 -38.93 -11.32
CA LEU A 743 -23.40 -38.11 -10.25
C LEU A 743 -22.48 -37.83 -9.09
N THR A 744 -22.05 -36.60 -9.01
CA THR A 744 -21.64 -36.00 -7.72
C THR A 744 -22.79 -36.25 -6.74
N THR A 745 -22.67 -37.33 -5.97
CA THR A 745 -23.60 -37.60 -4.89
C THR A 745 -23.47 -36.53 -3.83
N PRO A 746 -24.50 -35.74 -3.56
CA PRO A 746 -24.47 -34.83 -2.41
C PRO A 746 -24.32 -35.66 -1.14
N PHE A 747 -23.62 -35.11 -0.16
CA PHE A 747 -23.43 -35.70 1.17
C PHE A 747 -24.77 -36.28 1.67
N PRO A 748 -24.78 -37.47 2.28
CA PRO A 748 -26.02 -38.18 2.70
C PRO A 748 -26.91 -37.34 3.64
N SER A 749 -26.34 -36.42 4.38
CA SER A 749 -27.09 -35.50 5.28
C SER A 749 -27.85 -34.37 4.57
N LYS A 750 -27.69 -34.21 3.23
CA LYS A 750 -28.36 -33.15 2.43
C LYS A 750 -29.39 -33.69 1.45
N THR A 751 -29.70 -34.94 1.45
CA THR A 751 -30.78 -35.52 0.61
C THR A 751 -32.12 -35.31 1.30
N LEU A 752 -32.97 -34.45 0.74
CA LEU A 752 -34.37 -34.33 1.13
C LEU A 752 -35.11 -35.64 0.83
N PRO A 753 -36.08 -36.02 1.67
CA PRO A 753 -36.95 -37.15 1.37
C PRO A 753 -37.60 -37.02 -0.03
N PRO A 754 -37.85 -38.13 -0.78
CA PRO A 754 -38.26 -38.05 -2.17
C PRO A 754 -39.50 -37.19 -2.45
N HIS A 755 -40.44 -37.12 -1.50
CA HIS A 755 -41.64 -36.30 -1.63
C HIS A 755 -41.39 -34.79 -1.48
N LEU A 756 -40.33 -34.38 -0.77
CA LEU A 756 -39.93 -32.99 -0.66
C LEU A 756 -38.95 -32.62 -1.78
N HIS A 757 -38.15 -33.56 -2.26
CA HIS A 757 -37.24 -33.35 -3.38
C HIS A 757 -37.98 -32.91 -4.65
N ALA A 758 -39.19 -33.45 -4.92
CA ALA A 758 -40.01 -33.05 -6.05
C ALA A 758 -40.55 -31.61 -5.96
N LEU A 759 -40.71 -31.06 -4.74
CA LEU A 759 -41.20 -29.71 -4.50
C LEU A 759 -40.12 -28.66 -4.59
N TYR A 760 -38.86 -29.03 -4.28
CA TYR A 760 -37.71 -28.13 -4.22
C TYR A 760 -36.64 -28.42 -5.29
N ALA A 761 -36.90 -29.37 -6.22
CA ALA A 761 -36.01 -29.61 -7.34
C ALA A 761 -35.91 -28.33 -8.20
N PRO A 762 -34.70 -27.84 -8.50
CA PRO A 762 -34.57 -26.72 -9.41
C PRO A 762 -35.20 -27.07 -10.78
N PRO A 763 -35.80 -26.09 -11.49
CA PRO A 763 -36.37 -26.32 -12.80
C PRO A 763 -35.32 -26.93 -13.73
N SER A 764 -35.68 -27.97 -14.48
CA SER A 764 -34.76 -28.70 -15.36
C SER A 764 -34.00 -27.74 -16.29
N ASN A 765 -32.67 -27.95 -16.46
CA ASN A 765 -31.78 -27.11 -17.28
C ASN A 765 -32.32 -26.94 -18.73
N THR A 766 -33.10 -27.89 -19.21
CA THR A 766 -33.79 -27.86 -20.54
C THR A 766 -34.76 -26.68 -20.68
N SER A 767 -35.44 -26.27 -19.60
CA SER A 767 -36.33 -25.09 -19.61
C SER A 767 -35.58 -23.78 -19.67
N ALA A 768 -34.40 -23.69 -19.01
CA ALA A 768 -33.53 -22.55 -19.08
C ALA A 768 -32.91 -22.41 -20.48
N LEU A 769 -32.40 -23.51 -21.05
CA LEU A 769 -31.85 -23.53 -22.41
C LEU A 769 -32.90 -23.09 -23.45
N THR A 770 -34.16 -23.59 -23.37
CA THR A 770 -35.22 -23.23 -24.33
C THR A 770 -35.56 -21.74 -24.27
N ARG A 771 -35.58 -21.14 -23.07
CA ARG A 771 -35.81 -19.70 -22.88
C ARG A 771 -34.64 -18.89 -23.42
N THR A 772 -33.40 -19.27 -23.07
CA THR A 772 -32.19 -18.61 -23.54
C THR A 772 -32.03 -18.69 -25.04
N ALA A 773 -32.31 -19.87 -25.66
CA ALA A 773 -32.29 -20.05 -27.12
C ALA A 773 -33.28 -19.13 -27.84
N ARG A 774 -34.50 -18.98 -27.30
CA ARG A 774 -35.51 -18.10 -27.89
C ARG A 774 -35.11 -16.64 -27.81
N THR A 775 -34.50 -16.21 -26.68
CA THR A 775 -34.02 -14.86 -26.51
C THR A 775 -32.81 -14.59 -27.40
N LEU A 776 -31.86 -15.50 -27.48
CA LEU A 776 -30.66 -15.38 -28.35
C LEU A 776 -31.04 -15.41 -29.84
N SER A 777 -32.05 -16.14 -30.23
CA SER A 777 -32.55 -16.12 -31.62
C SER A 777 -32.95 -14.70 -32.04
N ASN A 778 -33.63 -13.97 -31.18
CA ASN A 778 -34.09 -12.62 -31.48
C ASN A 778 -32.99 -11.54 -31.28
N THR A 779 -32.11 -11.68 -30.27
CA THR A 779 -31.16 -10.64 -29.90
C THR A 779 -29.79 -10.79 -30.57
N LEU A 780 -29.39 -11.99 -30.98
CA LEU A 780 -28.10 -12.26 -31.61
C LEU A 780 -28.24 -12.76 -33.05
N MET A 781 -29.02 -13.83 -33.26
CA MET A 781 -29.09 -14.51 -34.59
C MET A 781 -29.79 -13.66 -35.64
N ALA A 782 -30.91 -13.01 -35.32
CA ALA A 782 -31.65 -12.18 -36.26
C ALA A 782 -30.82 -10.91 -36.66
N PRO A 783 -30.20 -10.15 -35.81
CA PRO A 783 -29.30 -9.06 -36.18
C PRO A 783 -28.06 -9.51 -36.97
N LEU A 784 -27.46 -10.67 -36.65
CA LEU A 784 -26.34 -11.24 -37.41
C LEU A 784 -26.77 -11.59 -38.85
N ALA A 785 -27.91 -12.26 -38.99
CA ALA A 785 -28.46 -12.62 -40.30
C ALA A 785 -28.81 -11.38 -41.15
N ALA A 786 -29.38 -10.35 -40.54
CA ALA A 786 -29.65 -9.07 -41.20
C ALA A 786 -28.35 -8.39 -41.70
N ARG A 787 -27.34 -8.28 -40.87
CA ARG A 787 -26.06 -7.70 -41.27
C ARG A 787 -25.31 -8.54 -42.31
N ALA A 788 -25.36 -9.86 -42.23
CA ALA A 788 -24.80 -10.73 -43.23
C ALA A 788 -25.51 -10.56 -44.59
N ALA A 789 -26.83 -10.39 -44.60
CA ALA A 789 -27.60 -10.08 -45.83
C ALA A 789 -27.18 -8.70 -46.41
N ASP A 790 -27.05 -7.67 -45.60
CA ASP A 790 -26.62 -6.33 -46.03
C ASP A 790 -25.17 -6.30 -46.59
N SER A 791 -24.33 -7.22 -46.15
CA SER A 791 -22.94 -7.33 -46.68
C SER A 791 -22.84 -8.10 -48.00
N LEU A 792 -23.87 -8.80 -48.40
CA LEU A 792 -23.97 -9.57 -49.67
C LEU A 792 -24.71 -8.81 -50.77
N THR A 793 -25.41 -7.73 -50.46
CA THR A 793 -25.99 -6.75 -51.37
C THR A 793 -25.10 -5.60 -51.63
#